data_a1e337d7c3bb0498de71c1b0af2a7586
#
_entry.id   a1e337d7c3bb0498de71c1b0af2a7586
#
_cell.length_a   1.000
_cell.length_b   1.000
_cell.length_c   1.000
_cell.angle_alpha   90.00
_cell.angle_beta   90.00
_cell.angle_gamma   90.00
#
_symmetry.space_group_name_H-M   'P 1'
#
loop_
_entity.id
_entity.type
_entity.pdbx_description
1 polymer ?
#
loop_
_entity_poly.entity_id
_entity_poly.type
_entity_poly.pdbx_seq_one_letter_code
_entity_poly.pdbx_strand_id
1 'polypeptide(L)'
;MLTMGRPDVRTDRVEERVDSVLRYFFGQKKVVEKTSLPAKRLPRFVSALGSKYHFLIFWGFIIITIGTGETLVQGLIPSFSLTLFGKPLAHAIYWMVDWSTLIVLAVILFAFVRRTVLQPRLIPLSRDASAILGAIAMLMVTHFGIHALRGVAEGRPEAGYPVSASIGDALSFLPTGAAGALSEASWWLHVLIVLAFLNYLLYSKHSHILAALPNIFFRKLGQRGILPKLNMEADDMASTGVVSEWKDFTWKSLLDGYACTECARCSNFCPAYNTGKPLSPMQVIHDVRDDMRTRMSGRGPLDVMIDRFQHGGGAQADTVMPLIGGRTTEDVLWACTTCGACQEVCPVFIDHPEKILQMRQNLVLVQEKVPPDLARTFTNLERNGNPWGIGADKRMDWAEGHDVPTLDDKPDAEYLLWVGCAGAYDDRIKKQTLALVDVLREGGVHFAVLGLEEGCTGDPARRSGNEMLYQMQAQQNVETMNAKKVKKVITACPHCLHTIKNEYPQLGGNFEVRHHTQVIRELVESGKVEIDKAELASEDRAESGAAALSSRKIAFHDPCYLGRWNGEYDAPRAVLDGLPPRTSRIELSRNKEHGFCCGAGGGRMWMEEKIGTRVNHNRTDEIIASGADTVATACPFCTIMLRDGVQDRGAGEKVQVLNVSELVAKSMKRKRELEGSGALQGAKSPSE
;
A
#
# COMPACT_ATOMS: atom_id res chain seq x y z
N MET A 1 -3.91 -23.15 12.40
CA MET A 1 -3.32 -21.80 12.32
C MET A 1 -3.58 -20.96 13.56
N LEU A 2 -4.79 -20.89 14.09
CA LEU A 2 -5.09 -20.09 15.30
C LEU A 2 -4.21 -20.44 16.52
N THR A 3 -3.66 -21.65 16.55
CA THR A 3 -2.77 -22.16 17.61
C THR A 3 -1.29 -22.20 17.22
N MET A 4 -0.95 -21.74 16.00
CA MET A 4 0.39 -21.90 15.37
C MET A 4 1.10 -20.58 15.31
N GLY A 5 1.07 -19.70 16.01
CA GLY A 5 1.77 -18.41 16.01
C GLY A 5 1.46 -17.67 17.29
N ARG A 6 2.03 -16.50 17.46
CA ARG A 6 1.71 -15.66 18.60
C ARG A 6 0.23 -15.29 18.59
N PRO A 7 -0.41 -15.20 19.75
CA PRO A 7 -1.81 -14.77 19.86
C PRO A 7 -1.96 -13.32 19.36
N ASP A 8 -3.08 -13.06 18.71
CA ASP A 8 -3.46 -11.73 18.23
C ASP A 8 -4.98 -11.62 18.32
N VAL A 9 -5.47 -10.67 19.10
CA VAL A 9 -6.91 -10.51 19.34
C VAL A 9 -7.54 -9.74 18.20
N ARG A 10 -8.40 -10.40 17.43
CA ARG A 10 -9.07 -9.86 16.25
C ARG A 10 -10.57 -10.10 16.26
N THR A 11 -11.18 -10.11 17.46
CA THR A 11 -12.62 -10.36 17.66
C THR A 11 -13.40 -9.11 18.08
N ASP A 12 -12.72 -7.97 18.18
CA ASP A 12 -13.32 -6.66 18.43
C ASP A 12 -14.11 -6.15 17.20
N ARG A 13 -15.00 -5.20 17.38
CA ARG A 13 -15.73 -4.46 16.33
C ARG A 13 -16.34 -5.39 15.26
N VAL A 14 -17.12 -6.37 15.67
CA VAL A 14 -17.67 -7.43 14.80
C VAL A 14 -18.45 -6.86 13.61
N GLU A 15 -19.23 -5.80 13.81
CA GLU A 15 -20.01 -5.15 12.74
C GLU A 15 -19.13 -4.64 11.61
N GLU A 16 -18.01 -3.94 11.92
CA GLU A 16 -17.06 -3.46 10.92
C GLU A 16 -16.34 -4.61 10.19
N ARG A 17 -16.15 -5.74 10.89
CA ARG A 17 -15.57 -6.94 10.30
C ARG A 17 -16.52 -7.61 9.32
N VAL A 18 -17.81 -7.72 9.71
CA VAL A 18 -18.86 -8.22 8.81
C VAL A 18 -19.03 -7.29 7.60
N ASP A 19 -19.10 -5.97 7.83
CA ASP A 19 -19.14 -5.00 6.73
C ASP A 19 -17.92 -5.13 5.79
N SER A 20 -16.73 -5.37 6.35
CA SER A 20 -15.52 -5.63 5.55
C SER A 20 -15.67 -6.88 4.67
N VAL A 21 -16.26 -7.97 5.18
CA VAL A 21 -16.51 -9.18 4.40
C VAL A 21 -17.53 -8.90 3.29
N LEU A 22 -18.63 -8.22 3.60
CA LEU A 22 -19.64 -7.89 2.61
C LEU A 22 -19.08 -7.02 1.48
N ARG A 23 -18.30 -5.97 1.81
CA ARG A 23 -17.76 -5.04 0.80
C ARG A 23 -16.59 -5.61 0.01
N TYR A 24 -15.67 -6.31 0.66
CA TYR A 24 -14.39 -6.68 0.05
C TYR A 24 -14.34 -8.15 -0.39
N PHE A 25 -14.98 -9.06 0.31
CA PHE A 25 -15.04 -10.46 -0.15
C PHE A 25 -16.18 -10.65 -1.16
N PHE A 26 -17.44 -10.40 -0.78
CA PHE A 26 -18.56 -10.56 -1.69
C PHE A 26 -18.66 -9.43 -2.72
N GLY A 27 -18.56 -8.17 -2.31
CA GLY A 27 -18.61 -7.01 -3.21
C GLY A 27 -17.37 -6.82 -4.04
N GLN A 28 -16.27 -7.53 -3.76
CA GLN A 28 -15.00 -7.51 -4.52
C GLN A 28 -14.46 -6.08 -4.78
N LYS A 29 -14.78 -5.10 -3.88
CA LYS A 29 -14.49 -3.68 -4.11
C LYS A 29 -13.05 -3.43 -4.56
N LYS A 30 -12.05 -3.90 -3.82
CA LYS A 30 -10.63 -3.72 -4.16
C LYS A 30 -10.20 -4.48 -5.42
N VAL A 31 -10.91 -5.54 -5.81
CA VAL A 31 -10.63 -6.30 -7.04
C VAL A 31 -11.11 -5.54 -8.27
N VAL A 32 -12.29 -4.90 -8.17
CA VAL A 32 -12.95 -4.18 -9.27
C VAL A 32 -12.38 -2.76 -9.45
N GLU A 33 -11.83 -2.14 -8.40
CA GLU A 33 -11.18 -0.84 -8.47
C GLU A 33 -10.13 -0.81 -9.57
N LYS A 34 -10.17 0.27 -10.37
CA LYS A 34 -9.20 0.50 -11.46
C LYS A 34 -7.80 0.63 -10.87
N THR A 35 -7.08 -0.46 -10.83
CA THR A 35 -5.64 -0.40 -10.69
C THR A 35 -5.09 -0.04 -12.07
N SER A 36 -4.55 1.15 -12.21
CA SER A 36 -3.81 1.54 -13.40
C SER A 36 -2.48 0.77 -13.44
N LEU A 37 -2.55 -0.49 -13.81
CA LEU A 37 -1.36 -1.26 -14.15
C LEU A 37 -0.82 -0.66 -15.45
N PRO A 38 0.44 -0.22 -15.53
CA PRO A 38 1.02 0.26 -16.78
C PRO A 38 1.17 -0.90 -17.75
N ALA A 39 0.13 -1.17 -18.51
CA ALA A 39 0.14 -2.14 -19.60
C ALA A 39 0.60 -1.43 -20.87
N LYS A 40 1.90 -1.36 -21.10
CA LYS A 40 2.49 -0.68 -22.27
C LYS A 40 2.05 -1.26 -23.63
N ARG A 41 1.30 -2.38 -23.71
CA ARG A 41 0.98 -3.08 -24.96
C ARG A 41 -0.44 -3.69 -25.05
N LEU A 42 -1.34 -3.40 -24.11
CA LEU A 42 -2.69 -4.01 -24.15
C LEU A 42 -3.70 -3.03 -24.74
N PRO A 43 -4.62 -3.50 -25.64
CA PRO A 43 -5.76 -2.71 -26.08
C PRO A 43 -6.55 -2.17 -24.89
N ARG A 44 -7.11 -0.96 -24.99
CA ARG A 44 -7.83 -0.28 -23.89
C ARG A 44 -8.92 -1.15 -23.27
N PHE A 45 -9.62 -1.95 -24.07
CA PHE A 45 -10.68 -2.83 -23.58
C PHE A 45 -10.13 -3.99 -22.74
N VAL A 46 -8.99 -4.58 -23.12
CA VAL A 46 -8.33 -5.67 -22.36
C VAL A 46 -7.77 -5.15 -21.04
N SER A 47 -7.26 -3.91 -21.04
CA SER A 47 -6.86 -3.21 -19.81
C SER A 47 -8.07 -2.92 -18.91
N ALA A 48 -9.22 -2.57 -19.45
CA ALA A 48 -10.46 -2.34 -18.72
C ALA A 48 -11.08 -3.63 -18.13
N LEU A 49 -10.95 -4.77 -18.85
CA LEU A 49 -11.35 -6.08 -18.34
C LEU A 49 -10.37 -6.62 -17.29
N GLY A 50 -9.14 -6.14 -17.28
CA GLY A 50 -8.00 -6.75 -16.59
C GLY A 50 -8.14 -7.02 -15.10
N SER A 51 -9.09 -6.41 -14.42
CA SER A 51 -9.41 -6.70 -13.01
C SER A 51 -10.83 -7.26 -12.81
N LYS A 52 -11.74 -7.01 -13.74
CA LYS A 52 -13.15 -7.36 -13.63
C LYS A 52 -13.46 -8.83 -13.92
N TYR A 53 -12.62 -9.51 -14.71
CA TYR A 53 -12.84 -10.92 -15.02
C TYR A 53 -12.82 -11.83 -13.78
N HIS A 54 -12.05 -11.48 -12.74
CA HIS A 54 -12.04 -12.24 -11.50
C HIS A 54 -13.39 -12.16 -10.77
N PHE A 55 -14.08 -11.04 -10.86
CA PHE A 55 -15.44 -10.89 -10.31
C PHE A 55 -16.41 -11.88 -10.95
N LEU A 56 -16.32 -12.06 -12.28
CA LEU A 56 -17.17 -13.03 -13.01
C LEU A 56 -16.85 -14.47 -12.62
N ILE A 57 -15.56 -14.80 -12.45
CA ILE A 57 -15.14 -16.13 -12.00
C ILE A 57 -15.65 -16.38 -10.58
N PHE A 58 -15.52 -15.41 -9.67
CA PHE A 58 -15.91 -15.55 -8.28
C PHE A 58 -17.41 -15.81 -8.12
N TRP A 59 -18.25 -14.98 -8.73
CA TRP A 59 -19.71 -15.16 -8.63
C TRP A 59 -20.20 -16.37 -9.44
N GLY A 60 -19.62 -16.59 -10.61
CA GLY A 60 -19.90 -17.80 -11.39
C GLY A 60 -19.56 -19.06 -10.62
N PHE A 61 -18.41 -19.09 -9.91
CA PHE A 61 -18.02 -20.22 -9.08
C PHE A 61 -19.01 -20.47 -7.95
N ILE A 62 -19.49 -19.44 -7.25
CA ILE A 62 -20.49 -19.57 -6.17
C ILE A 62 -21.79 -20.19 -6.72
N ILE A 63 -22.24 -19.70 -7.89
CA ILE A 63 -23.47 -20.20 -8.52
C ILE A 63 -23.29 -21.66 -8.96
N ILE A 64 -22.19 -21.99 -9.63
CA ILE A 64 -21.91 -23.33 -10.15
C ILE A 64 -21.76 -24.35 -9.01
N THR A 65 -21.24 -23.92 -7.85
CA THR A 65 -21.08 -24.79 -6.67
C THR A 65 -22.44 -25.38 -6.22
N ILE A 66 -23.55 -24.69 -6.45
CA ILE A 66 -24.89 -25.22 -6.13
C ILE A 66 -25.20 -26.45 -6.99
N GLY A 67 -24.98 -26.37 -8.29
CA GLY A 67 -25.18 -27.50 -9.22
C GLY A 67 -24.18 -28.64 -8.98
N THR A 68 -22.90 -28.29 -8.73
CA THR A 68 -21.88 -29.29 -8.35
C THR A 68 -22.27 -30.03 -7.05
N GLY A 69 -22.81 -29.29 -6.09
CA GLY A 69 -23.33 -29.89 -4.85
C GLY A 69 -24.42 -30.89 -5.11
N GLU A 70 -25.40 -30.56 -5.98
CA GLU A 70 -26.44 -31.53 -6.41
C GLU A 70 -25.83 -32.77 -7.06
N THR A 71 -24.87 -32.57 -8.00
CA THR A 71 -24.16 -33.68 -8.68
C THR A 71 -23.47 -34.63 -7.70
N LEU A 72 -22.80 -34.08 -6.66
CA LEU A 72 -22.13 -34.88 -5.65
C LEU A 72 -23.15 -35.65 -4.75
N VAL A 73 -24.24 -34.98 -4.37
CA VAL A 73 -25.28 -35.64 -3.55
C VAL A 73 -25.99 -36.72 -4.34
N GLN A 74 -26.23 -36.55 -5.65
CA GLN A 74 -26.78 -37.58 -6.53
C GLN A 74 -25.89 -38.82 -6.61
N GLY A 75 -24.58 -38.69 -6.45
CA GLY A 75 -23.66 -39.83 -6.37
C GLY A 75 -23.90 -40.71 -5.15
N LEU A 76 -24.43 -40.16 -4.06
CA LEU A 76 -24.77 -40.86 -2.82
C LEU A 76 -26.27 -41.23 -2.77
N ILE A 77 -27.13 -40.37 -3.25
CA ILE A 77 -28.59 -40.48 -3.26
C ILE A 77 -29.07 -40.17 -4.68
N PRO A 78 -29.15 -41.19 -5.56
CA PRO A 78 -29.51 -40.99 -6.96
C PRO A 78 -30.83 -40.29 -7.23
N SER A 79 -31.77 -40.36 -6.32
CA SER A 79 -33.08 -39.70 -6.38
C SER A 79 -33.07 -38.23 -5.95
N PHE A 80 -31.95 -37.71 -5.45
CA PHE A 80 -31.88 -36.33 -5.01
C PHE A 80 -31.91 -35.38 -6.20
N SER A 81 -32.73 -34.32 -6.11
CA SER A 81 -32.77 -33.23 -7.09
C SER A 81 -33.25 -31.97 -6.39
N LEU A 82 -32.74 -30.81 -6.81
CA LEU A 82 -33.22 -29.52 -6.32
C LEU A 82 -34.70 -29.29 -6.62
N THR A 83 -35.29 -30.05 -7.53
CA THR A 83 -36.74 -30.03 -7.82
C THR A 83 -37.58 -30.42 -6.58
N LEU A 84 -37.01 -31.08 -5.58
CA LEU A 84 -37.62 -31.31 -4.28
C LEU A 84 -38.04 -30.02 -3.57
N PHE A 85 -37.33 -28.92 -3.82
CA PHE A 85 -37.63 -27.58 -3.26
C PHE A 85 -38.57 -26.75 -4.16
N GLY A 86 -39.12 -27.36 -5.22
CA GLY A 86 -40.04 -26.76 -6.19
C GLY A 86 -39.43 -26.58 -7.59
N LYS A 87 -40.15 -27.10 -8.59
CA LYS A 87 -39.69 -27.07 -9.99
C LYS A 87 -39.32 -25.67 -10.53
N PRO A 88 -40.12 -24.59 -10.29
CA PRO A 88 -39.75 -23.26 -10.83
C PRO A 88 -38.44 -22.75 -10.24
N LEU A 89 -38.20 -22.94 -8.95
CA LEU A 89 -36.95 -22.52 -8.29
C LEU A 89 -35.77 -23.33 -8.81
N ALA A 90 -35.90 -24.64 -8.91
CA ALA A 90 -34.86 -25.51 -9.45
C ALA A 90 -34.46 -25.12 -10.89
N HIS A 91 -35.47 -24.93 -11.77
CA HIS A 91 -35.20 -24.52 -13.18
C HIS A 91 -34.51 -23.14 -13.26
N ALA A 92 -34.86 -22.20 -12.38
CA ALA A 92 -34.18 -20.92 -12.31
C ALA A 92 -32.69 -21.07 -11.87
N ILE A 93 -32.43 -21.95 -10.90
CA ILE A 93 -31.06 -22.28 -10.45
C ILE A 93 -30.29 -22.94 -11.61
N TYR A 94 -30.86 -23.96 -12.25
CA TYR A 94 -30.21 -24.64 -13.40
C TYR A 94 -29.90 -23.68 -14.54
N TRP A 95 -30.81 -22.77 -14.84
CA TRP A 95 -30.58 -21.71 -15.85
C TRP A 95 -29.39 -20.82 -15.48
N MET A 96 -29.32 -20.39 -14.21
CA MET A 96 -28.17 -19.60 -13.72
C MET A 96 -26.86 -20.38 -13.74
N VAL A 97 -26.87 -21.66 -13.36
CA VAL A 97 -25.69 -22.54 -13.37
C VAL A 97 -25.19 -22.73 -14.80
N ASP A 98 -26.09 -23.03 -15.76
CA ASP A 98 -25.73 -23.30 -17.14
C ASP A 98 -25.09 -22.09 -17.85
N TRP A 99 -25.70 -20.90 -17.68
CA TRP A 99 -25.12 -19.66 -18.19
C TRP A 99 -23.82 -19.27 -17.47
N SER A 100 -23.75 -19.46 -16.17
CA SER A 100 -22.53 -19.19 -15.39
C SER A 100 -21.39 -20.09 -15.84
N THR A 101 -21.67 -21.34 -16.17
CA THR A 101 -20.69 -22.30 -16.70
C THR A 101 -20.10 -21.80 -18.04
N LEU A 102 -20.92 -21.30 -18.95
CA LEU A 102 -20.45 -20.72 -20.22
C LEU A 102 -19.59 -19.48 -19.99
N ILE A 103 -20.05 -18.56 -19.13
CA ILE A 103 -19.33 -17.33 -18.81
C ILE A 103 -17.96 -17.66 -18.18
N VAL A 104 -17.95 -18.57 -17.20
CA VAL A 104 -16.71 -18.98 -16.52
C VAL A 104 -15.76 -19.64 -17.53
N LEU A 105 -16.24 -20.54 -18.40
CA LEU A 105 -15.41 -21.17 -19.43
C LEU A 105 -14.76 -20.11 -20.32
N ALA A 106 -15.54 -19.16 -20.84
CA ALA A 106 -15.03 -18.08 -21.69
C ALA A 106 -13.97 -17.24 -20.98
N VAL A 107 -14.20 -16.90 -19.70
CA VAL A 107 -13.27 -16.11 -18.90
C VAL A 107 -12.00 -16.90 -18.55
N ILE A 108 -12.08 -18.20 -18.30
CA ILE A 108 -10.91 -19.06 -18.07
C ILE A 108 -10.06 -19.17 -19.34
N LEU A 109 -10.67 -19.34 -20.50
CA LEU A 109 -9.96 -19.32 -21.80
C LEU A 109 -9.27 -17.98 -22.02
N PHE A 110 -9.95 -16.87 -21.74
CA PHE A 110 -9.34 -15.54 -21.76
C PHE A 110 -8.16 -15.43 -20.78
N ALA A 111 -8.30 -15.93 -19.54
CA ALA A 111 -7.23 -15.93 -18.54
C ALA A 111 -6.02 -16.74 -18.99
N PHE A 112 -6.25 -17.85 -19.70
CA PHE A 112 -5.19 -18.67 -20.29
C PHE A 112 -4.47 -17.92 -21.41
N VAL A 113 -5.20 -17.35 -22.39
CA VAL A 113 -4.63 -16.52 -23.47
C VAL A 113 -3.85 -15.33 -22.89
N ARG A 114 -4.40 -14.68 -21.86
CA ARG A 114 -3.72 -13.58 -21.19
C ARG A 114 -2.36 -13.98 -20.61
N ARG A 115 -2.23 -15.19 -20.08
CA ARG A 115 -0.97 -15.67 -19.48
C ARG A 115 0.03 -16.19 -20.49
N THR A 116 -0.44 -16.81 -21.58
CA THR A 116 0.41 -17.44 -22.60
C THR A 116 0.82 -16.46 -23.71
N VAL A 117 -0.12 -15.66 -24.20
CA VAL A 117 0.08 -14.77 -25.35
C VAL A 117 0.36 -13.33 -24.92
N LEU A 118 -0.48 -12.75 -24.05
CA LEU A 118 -0.36 -11.36 -23.64
C LEU A 118 0.69 -11.11 -22.58
N GLN A 119 1.08 -12.12 -21.83
CA GLN A 119 2.13 -12.17 -20.81
C GLN A 119 2.26 -10.87 -20.01
N PRO A 120 1.25 -10.48 -19.21
CA PRO A 120 1.32 -9.27 -18.42
C PRO A 120 2.52 -9.35 -17.48
N ARG A 121 3.28 -8.27 -17.39
CA ARG A 121 4.43 -8.17 -16.50
C ARG A 121 4.03 -8.64 -15.10
N LEU A 122 4.78 -9.59 -14.52
CA LEU A 122 4.66 -10.05 -13.13
C LEU A 122 3.55 -11.07 -12.81
N ILE A 123 2.81 -11.58 -13.75
CA ILE A 123 1.95 -12.75 -13.52
C ILE A 123 2.61 -13.95 -14.19
N PRO A 124 3.41 -14.74 -13.49
CA PRO A 124 4.10 -15.86 -14.10
C PRO A 124 3.12 -16.94 -14.55
N LEU A 125 3.42 -17.55 -15.69
CA LEU A 125 2.80 -18.81 -16.08
C LEU A 125 3.44 -19.92 -15.24
N SER A 126 2.81 -20.25 -14.11
CA SER A 126 3.28 -21.38 -13.27
C SER A 126 2.54 -22.66 -13.66
N ARG A 127 3.17 -23.82 -13.42
CA ARG A 127 2.54 -25.13 -13.60
C ARG A 127 1.26 -25.24 -12.78
N ASP A 128 1.30 -24.75 -11.54
CA ASP A 128 0.14 -24.66 -10.65
C ASP A 128 -1.01 -23.87 -11.27
N ALA A 129 -0.72 -22.67 -11.82
CA ALA A 129 -1.72 -21.86 -12.49
C ALA A 129 -2.35 -22.55 -13.69
N SER A 130 -1.54 -23.27 -14.47
CA SER A 130 -2.00 -23.99 -15.67
C SER A 130 -2.86 -25.19 -15.30
N ALA A 131 -2.45 -25.95 -14.27
CA ALA A 131 -3.23 -27.07 -13.76
C ALA A 131 -4.59 -26.64 -13.25
N ILE A 132 -4.65 -25.55 -12.50
CA ILE A 132 -5.89 -24.98 -11.96
C ILE A 132 -6.83 -24.50 -13.08
N LEU A 133 -6.31 -23.72 -14.04
CA LEU A 133 -7.13 -23.26 -15.18
C LEU A 133 -7.62 -24.42 -16.01
N GLY A 134 -6.79 -25.44 -16.22
CA GLY A 134 -7.16 -26.67 -16.91
C GLY A 134 -8.24 -27.46 -16.19
N ALA A 135 -8.11 -27.65 -14.88
CA ALA A 135 -9.12 -28.34 -14.06
C ALA A 135 -10.47 -27.61 -14.09
N ILE A 136 -10.48 -26.29 -13.92
CA ILE A 136 -11.73 -25.51 -14.00
C ILE A 136 -12.33 -25.59 -15.40
N ALA A 137 -11.55 -25.44 -16.46
CA ALA A 137 -12.05 -25.56 -17.83
C ALA A 137 -12.67 -26.96 -18.07
N MET A 138 -12.01 -28.03 -17.59
CA MET A 138 -12.52 -29.40 -17.70
C MET A 138 -13.80 -29.60 -16.92
N LEU A 139 -13.96 -29.02 -15.72
CA LEU A 139 -15.21 -29.02 -14.97
C LEU A 139 -16.35 -28.34 -15.76
N MET A 140 -16.09 -27.23 -16.45
CA MET A 140 -17.10 -26.60 -17.29
C MET A 140 -17.47 -27.45 -18.50
N VAL A 141 -16.49 -28.07 -19.14
CA VAL A 141 -16.72 -28.99 -20.29
C VAL A 141 -17.49 -30.22 -19.86
N THR A 142 -17.13 -30.84 -18.73
CA THR A 142 -17.85 -32.03 -18.22
C THR A 142 -19.28 -31.69 -17.76
N HIS A 143 -19.53 -30.50 -17.22
CA HIS A 143 -20.88 -30.02 -16.93
C HIS A 143 -21.75 -30.03 -18.21
N PHE A 144 -21.29 -29.43 -19.31
CA PHE A 144 -21.98 -29.47 -20.57
C PHE A 144 -22.10 -30.91 -21.11
N GLY A 145 -21.05 -31.72 -20.92
CA GLY A 145 -21.09 -33.14 -21.32
C GLY A 145 -22.20 -33.93 -20.61
N ILE A 146 -22.40 -33.69 -19.32
CA ILE A 146 -23.46 -34.32 -18.53
C ILE A 146 -24.84 -33.96 -19.09
N HIS A 147 -25.17 -32.69 -19.17
CA HIS A 147 -26.53 -32.23 -19.46
C HIS A 147 -26.87 -32.25 -20.94
N ALA A 148 -25.96 -31.88 -21.85
CA ALA A 148 -26.18 -31.91 -23.26
C ALA A 148 -26.35 -33.34 -23.80
N LEU A 149 -25.45 -34.26 -23.41
CA LEU A 149 -25.49 -35.65 -23.89
C LEU A 149 -26.64 -36.45 -23.26
N ARG A 150 -27.03 -36.11 -22.02
CA ARG A 150 -28.25 -36.71 -21.42
C ARG A 150 -29.48 -36.33 -22.25
N GLY A 151 -29.60 -35.06 -22.64
CA GLY A 151 -30.69 -34.60 -23.51
C GLY A 151 -30.76 -35.37 -24.84
N VAL A 152 -29.61 -35.64 -25.45
CA VAL A 152 -29.50 -36.44 -26.70
C VAL A 152 -29.91 -37.90 -26.43
N ALA A 153 -29.47 -38.50 -25.32
CA ALA A 153 -29.77 -39.87 -24.94
C ALA A 153 -31.25 -40.06 -24.65
N GLU A 154 -31.91 -39.08 -23.99
CA GLU A 154 -33.35 -39.14 -23.67
C GLU A 154 -34.25 -38.64 -24.82
N GLY A 155 -33.71 -38.15 -25.89
CA GLY A 155 -34.46 -37.60 -27.04
C GLY A 155 -35.21 -36.30 -26.74
N ARG A 156 -34.87 -35.62 -25.63
CA ARG A 156 -35.45 -34.33 -25.21
C ARG A 156 -34.46 -33.51 -24.41
N PRO A 157 -34.43 -32.19 -24.61
CA PRO A 157 -33.54 -31.32 -23.82
C PRO A 157 -33.92 -31.38 -22.32
N GLU A 158 -32.90 -31.29 -21.46
CA GLU A 158 -33.10 -31.24 -20.03
C GLU A 158 -33.65 -29.87 -19.60
N ALA A 159 -34.69 -29.85 -18.81
CA ALA A 159 -35.36 -28.59 -18.44
C ALA A 159 -34.51 -27.71 -17.54
N GLY A 160 -34.38 -26.45 -17.90
CA GLY A 160 -33.57 -25.46 -17.14
C GLY A 160 -32.13 -25.28 -17.66
N TYR A 161 -31.66 -26.05 -18.64
CA TYR A 161 -30.30 -25.98 -19.17
C TYR A 161 -30.26 -25.54 -20.67
N PRO A 162 -30.51 -24.24 -20.99
CA PRO A 162 -30.65 -23.79 -22.35
C PRO A 162 -29.36 -23.85 -23.19
N VAL A 163 -28.19 -23.58 -22.57
CA VAL A 163 -26.89 -23.67 -23.25
C VAL A 163 -26.55 -25.11 -23.53
N SER A 164 -26.72 -25.99 -22.54
CA SER A 164 -26.52 -27.43 -22.72
C SER A 164 -27.46 -28.02 -23.72
N ALA A 165 -28.74 -27.57 -23.80
CA ALA A 165 -29.70 -27.96 -24.81
C ALA A 165 -29.19 -27.60 -26.22
N SER A 166 -28.71 -26.37 -26.42
CA SER A 166 -28.16 -25.96 -27.73
C SER A 166 -26.93 -26.76 -28.16
N ILE A 167 -26.08 -27.16 -27.19
CA ILE A 167 -24.96 -28.06 -27.43
C ILE A 167 -25.48 -29.48 -27.78
N GLY A 168 -26.52 -29.96 -27.10
CA GLY A 168 -27.17 -31.24 -27.37
C GLY A 168 -27.74 -31.28 -28.79
N ASP A 169 -28.41 -30.24 -29.26
CA ASP A 169 -28.91 -30.12 -30.61
C ASP A 169 -27.78 -30.26 -31.65
N ALA A 170 -26.62 -29.62 -31.39
CA ALA A 170 -25.44 -29.75 -32.25
C ALA A 170 -24.82 -31.16 -32.24
N LEU A 171 -25.05 -31.94 -31.18
CA LEU A 171 -24.57 -33.31 -30.99
C LEU A 171 -25.64 -34.37 -31.30
N SER A 172 -26.79 -33.98 -31.81
CA SER A 172 -27.93 -34.88 -32.08
C SER A 172 -27.66 -35.98 -33.12
N PHE A 173 -26.54 -35.89 -33.84
CA PHE A 173 -26.05 -36.93 -34.76
C PHE A 173 -25.51 -38.18 -34.02
N LEU A 174 -25.28 -38.11 -32.72
CA LEU A 174 -24.76 -39.22 -31.92
C LEU A 174 -25.89 -40.25 -31.66
N PRO A 175 -25.59 -41.56 -31.76
CA PRO A 175 -26.54 -42.58 -31.29
C PRO A 175 -26.85 -42.41 -29.81
N THR A 176 -28.13 -42.63 -29.45
CA THR A 176 -28.63 -42.44 -28.07
C THR A 176 -27.82 -43.23 -27.02
N GLY A 177 -27.47 -44.49 -27.33
CA GLY A 177 -26.61 -45.31 -26.46
C GLY A 177 -25.20 -44.76 -26.27
N ALA A 178 -24.58 -44.20 -27.32
CA ALA A 178 -23.29 -43.58 -27.21
C ALA A 178 -23.37 -42.25 -26.44
N ALA A 179 -24.39 -41.44 -26.66
CA ALA A 179 -24.66 -40.23 -25.93
C ALA A 179 -24.85 -40.50 -24.42
N GLY A 180 -25.61 -41.54 -24.09
CA GLY A 180 -25.81 -41.97 -22.67
C GLY A 180 -24.47 -42.37 -22.02
N ALA A 181 -23.68 -43.21 -22.70
CA ALA A 181 -22.39 -43.65 -22.15
C ALA A 181 -21.40 -42.46 -21.96
N LEU A 182 -21.39 -41.50 -22.92
CA LEU A 182 -20.54 -40.29 -22.78
C LEU A 182 -21.05 -39.33 -21.72
N SER A 183 -22.37 -39.23 -21.49
CA SER A 183 -22.94 -38.45 -20.37
C SER A 183 -22.50 -39.04 -19.02
N GLU A 184 -22.58 -40.34 -18.88
CA GLU A 184 -22.14 -41.07 -17.67
C GLU A 184 -20.63 -40.90 -17.46
N ALA A 185 -19.83 -41.05 -18.51
CA ALA A 185 -18.40 -40.81 -18.42
C ALA A 185 -18.07 -39.37 -18.03
N SER A 186 -18.82 -38.39 -18.54
CA SER A 186 -18.68 -36.97 -18.17
C SER A 186 -19.02 -36.75 -16.69
N TRP A 187 -20.05 -37.43 -16.17
CA TRP A 187 -20.42 -37.36 -14.77
C TRP A 187 -19.31 -37.90 -13.85
N TRP A 188 -18.79 -39.10 -14.14
CA TRP A 188 -17.69 -39.68 -13.37
C TRP A 188 -16.43 -38.80 -13.44
N LEU A 189 -16.08 -38.31 -14.62
CA LEU A 189 -14.91 -37.42 -14.77
C LEU A 189 -15.10 -36.12 -13.99
N HIS A 190 -16.30 -35.52 -14.00
CA HIS A 190 -16.63 -34.32 -13.23
C HIS A 190 -16.41 -34.55 -11.73
N VAL A 191 -16.99 -35.62 -11.19
CA VAL A 191 -16.85 -35.95 -9.77
C VAL A 191 -15.41 -36.22 -9.38
N LEU A 192 -14.67 -36.99 -10.18
CA LEU A 192 -13.26 -37.27 -9.91
C LEU A 192 -12.40 -36.00 -9.91
N ILE A 193 -12.65 -35.07 -10.89
CA ILE A 193 -11.94 -33.78 -10.92
C ILE A 193 -12.29 -32.94 -9.69
N VAL A 194 -13.56 -32.88 -9.28
CA VAL A 194 -13.96 -32.15 -8.06
C VAL A 194 -13.24 -32.69 -6.83
N LEU A 195 -13.23 -34.00 -6.63
CA LEU A 195 -12.60 -34.63 -5.47
C LEU A 195 -11.08 -34.43 -5.49
N ALA A 196 -10.44 -34.58 -6.65
CA ALA A 196 -9.00 -34.30 -6.79
C ALA A 196 -8.69 -32.81 -6.55
N PHE A 197 -9.51 -31.92 -7.08
CA PHE A 197 -9.34 -30.49 -6.93
C PHE A 197 -9.54 -30.00 -5.50
N LEU A 198 -10.51 -30.55 -4.76
CA LEU A 198 -10.71 -30.25 -3.34
C LEU A 198 -9.49 -30.61 -2.50
N ASN A 199 -8.85 -31.75 -2.77
CA ASN A 199 -7.60 -32.12 -2.12
C ASN A 199 -6.44 -31.20 -2.54
N TYR A 200 -6.30 -30.91 -3.85
CA TYR A 200 -5.26 -30.05 -4.38
C TYR A 200 -5.35 -28.59 -3.92
N LEU A 201 -6.57 -28.11 -3.62
CA LEU A 201 -6.87 -26.74 -3.21
C LEU A 201 -6.02 -26.31 -2.00
N LEU A 202 -5.85 -27.20 -1.01
CA LEU A 202 -5.11 -26.90 0.22
C LEU A 202 -3.59 -26.65 -0.04
N TYR A 203 -3.05 -27.24 -1.08
CA TYR A 203 -1.63 -27.19 -1.44
C TYR A 203 -1.31 -26.15 -2.51
N SER A 204 -2.31 -25.70 -3.25
CA SER A 204 -2.19 -24.79 -4.38
C SER A 204 -2.38 -23.33 -3.95
N LYS A 205 -2.08 -22.42 -4.87
CA LYS A 205 -2.44 -21.00 -4.69
C LYS A 205 -3.93 -20.75 -4.51
N HIS A 206 -4.79 -21.72 -4.82
CA HIS A 206 -6.25 -21.64 -4.59
C HIS A 206 -6.64 -21.81 -3.12
N SER A 207 -5.70 -22.07 -2.19
CA SER A 207 -5.93 -22.01 -0.75
C SER A 207 -6.60 -20.70 -0.31
N HIS A 208 -6.40 -19.61 -1.09
CA HIS A 208 -7.03 -18.31 -0.84
C HIS A 208 -8.58 -18.37 -0.88
N ILE A 209 -9.19 -19.32 -1.59
CA ILE A 209 -10.65 -19.50 -1.60
C ILE A 209 -11.17 -19.70 -0.17
N LEU A 210 -10.46 -20.50 0.64
CA LEU A 210 -10.81 -20.74 2.03
C LEU A 210 -10.26 -19.64 2.96
N ALA A 211 -9.08 -19.16 2.71
CA ALA A 211 -8.36 -18.27 3.61
C ALA A 211 -8.71 -16.77 3.43
N ALA A 212 -9.18 -16.33 2.25
CA ALA A 212 -9.45 -14.91 1.99
C ALA A 212 -10.58 -14.34 2.85
N LEU A 213 -11.68 -15.09 3.03
CA LEU A 213 -12.80 -14.64 3.86
C LEU A 213 -12.36 -14.41 5.33
N PRO A 214 -11.79 -15.40 6.05
CA PRO A 214 -11.29 -15.16 7.39
C PRO A 214 -10.19 -14.10 7.42
N ASN A 215 -9.33 -14.02 6.42
CA ASN A 215 -8.27 -13.00 6.38
C ASN A 215 -8.83 -11.58 6.30
N ILE A 216 -9.89 -11.35 5.52
CA ILE A 216 -10.60 -10.07 5.42
C ILE A 216 -11.35 -9.77 6.71
N PHE A 217 -12.02 -10.77 7.30
CA PHE A 217 -12.70 -10.61 8.58
C PHE A 217 -11.74 -10.18 9.69
N PHE A 218 -10.59 -10.84 9.81
CA PHE A 218 -9.58 -10.57 10.83
C PHE A 218 -8.56 -9.49 10.42
N ARG A 219 -8.83 -8.67 9.40
CA ARG A 219 -7.94 -7.58 9.02
C ARG A 219 -7.73 -6.57 10.16
N LYS A 220 -6.63 -5.83 10.12
CA LYS A 220 -6.37 -4.71 11.03
C LYS A 220 -7.38 -3.59 10.73
N LEU A 221 -8.22 -3.24 11.71
CA LEU A 221 -9.25 -2.19 11.57
C LEU A 221 -8.79 -0.84 12.06
N GLY A 222 -7.76 -0.78 12.89
CA GLY A 222 -7.20 0.44 13.42
C GLY A 222 -6.30 1.18 12.44
N GLN A 223 -5.57 2.14 12.99
CA GLN A 223 -4.55 2.89 12.27
C GLN A 223 -3.52 1.95 11.66
N ARG A 224 -3.21 2.14 10.38
CA ARG A 224 -2.21 1.34 9.66
C ARG A 224 -0.80 1.85 9.94
N GLY A 225 0.19 0.99 9.72
CA GLY A 225 1.61 1.36 9.80
C GLY A 225 2.18 1.46 11.21
N ILE A 226 1.39 1.19 12.24
CA ILE A 226 1.86 1.11 13.62
C ILE A 226 2.51 -0.24 13.84
N LEU A 227 3.78 -0.23 14.28
CA LEU A 227 4.47 -1.42 14.76
C LEU A 227 4.12 -1.68 16.22
N PRO A 228 3.94 -2.93 16.65
CA PRO A 228 3.85 -3.25 18.05
C PRO A 228 5.18 -2.88 18.77
N LYS A 229 5.07 -2.36 20.01
CA LYS A 229 6.22 -2.12 20.84
C LYS A 229 6.85 -3.46 21.25
N LEU A 230 8.16 -3.60 21.06
CA LEU A 230 8.90 -4.73 21.60
C LEU A 230 9.15 -4.54 23.10
N ASN A 231 9.17 -5.62 23.85
CA ASN A 231 9.55 -5.60 25.26
C ASN A 231 11.08 -5.63 25.38
N MET A 232 11.71 -4.46 25.38
CA MET A 232 13.18 -4.35 25.45
C MET A 232 13.74 -4.58 26.88
N GLU A 233 12.85 -4.73 27.88
CA GLU A 233 13.22 -5.02 29.27
C GLU A 233 13.17 -6.54 29.58
N ALA A 234 12.87 -7.37 28.58
CA ALA A 234 12.79 -8.80 28.77
C ALA A 234 14.17 -9.43 29.02
N ASP A 235 14.21 -10.43 29.90
CA ASP A 235 15.43 -11.12 30.29
C ASP A 235 16.06 -11.95 29.15
N ASP A 236 15.25 -12.33 28.15
CA ASP A 236 15.69 -13.10 26.99
C ASP A 236 15.12 -12.57 25.66
N MET A 237 15.79 -12.84 24.56
CA MET A 237 15.41 -12.37 23.24
C MET A 237 14.07 -12.94 22.75
N ALA A 238 13.68 -14.14 23.17
CA ALA A 238 12.40 -14.73 22.75
C ALA A 238 11.22 -13.97 23.35
N SER A 239 11.38 -13.48 24.58
CA SER A 239 10.38 -12.69 25.32
C SER A 239 10.30 -11.23 24.85
N THR A 240 11.29 -10.72 24.11
CA THR A 240 11.24 -9.34 23.56
C THR A 240 10.13 -9.16 22.53
N GLY A 241 9.73 -10.21 21.84
CA GLY A 241 8.80 -10.15 20.72
C GLY A 241 9.47 -10.02 19.36
N VAL A 242 10.79 -10.06 19.24
CA VAL A 242 11.51 -10.11 17.97
C VAL A 242 11.13 -11.39 17.21
N VAL A 243 10.93 -11.26 15.91
CA VAL A 243 10.64 -12.40 15.03
C VAL A 243 11.96 -13.02 14.56
N SER A 244 12.18 -14.30 14.84
CA SER A 244 13.34 -15.05 14.37
C SER A 244 12.98 -16.15 13.39
N GLU A 245 11.82 -16.77 13.58
CA GLU A 245 11.31 -17.81 12.70
C GLU A 245 9.78 -17.64 12.50
N TRP A 246 9.18 -18.47 11.64
CA TRP A 246 7.76 -18.37 11.32
C TRP A 246 6.82 -18.41 12.56
N LYS A 247 7.18 -19.13 13.63
CA LYS A 247 6.36 -19.23 14.87
C LYS A 247 6.23 -17.90 15.61
N ASP A 248 7.17 -17.02 15.42
CA ASP A 248 7.22 -15.73 16.11
C ASP A 248 6.27 -14.71 15.48
N PHE A 249 5.79 -14.97 14.28
CA PHE A 249 4.70 -14.19 13.70
C PHE A 249 3.37 -14.50 14.39
N THR A 250 2.45 -13.54 14.36
CA THR A 250 1.08 -13.79 14.83
C THR A 250 0.37 -14.78 13.92
N TRP A 251 -0.62 -15.52 14.47
CA TRP A 251 -1.45 -16.43 13.67
C TRP A 251 -2.08 -15.73 12.45
N LYS A 252 -2.43 -14.43 12.60
CA LYS A 252 -2.97 -13.63 11.49
C LYS A 252 -1.92 -13.41 10.39
N SER A 253 -0.68 -13.13 10.79
CA SER A 253 0.43 -12.99 9.84
C SER A 253 0.72 -14.29 9.08
N LEU A 254 0.54 -15.46 9.70
CA LEU A 254 0.65 -16.76 9.04
C LEU A 254 -0.53 -17.03 8.09
N LEU A 255 -1.76 -16.63 8.48
CA LEU A 255 -2.95 -16.73 7.63
C LEU A 255 -2.79 -15.93 6.33
N ASP A 256 -2.09 -14.78 6.38
CA ASP A 256 -1.79 -13.96 5.20
C ASP A 256 -1.12 -14.76 4.06
N GLY A 257 -0.24 -15.70 4.40
CA GLY A 257 0.46 -16.55 3.44
C GLY A 257 -0.49 -17.45 2.62
N TYR A 258 -1.56 -17.92 3.24
CA TYR A 258 -2.58 -18.76 2.59
C TYR A 258 -3.67 -17.93 1.91
N ALA A 259 -3.92 -16.73 2.41
CA ALA A 259 -4.89 -15.81 1.81
C ALA A 259 -4.35 -15.09 0.56
N CYS A 260 -3.04 -15.12 0.33
CA CYS A 260 -2.43 -14.48 -0.83
C CYS A 260 -2.98 -15.06 -2.15
N THR A 261 -3.60 -14.17 -2.95
CA THR A 261 -4.21 -14.54 -4.24
C THR A 261 -3.21 -14.60 -5.38
N GLU A 262 -1.94 -14.36 -5.13
CA GLU A 262 -0.85 -14.28 -6.13
C GLU A 262 -1.16 -13.35 -7.32
N CYS A 263 -1.93 -12.30 -7.08
CA CYS A 263 -2.33 -11.34 -8.10
C CYS A 263 -1.22 -10.36 -8.51
N ALA A 264 -0.08 -10.40 -7.84
CA ALA A 264 1.10 -9.55 -8.04
C ALA A 264 0.86 -8.02 -7.94
N ARG A 265 -0.31 -7.56 -7.47
CA ARG A 265 -0.58 -6.11 -7.34
C ARG A 265 0.43 -5.44 -6.42
N CYS A 266 0.73 -6.04 -5.27
CA CYS A 266 1.71 -5.52 -4.30
C CYS A 266 3.09 -5.30 -4.94
N SER A 267 3.57 -6.23 -5.78
CA SER A 267 4.84 -6.09 -6.50
C SER A 267 4.76 -5.03 -7.62
N ASN A 268 3.63 -4.97 -8.35
CA ASN A 268 3.41 -3.97 -9.40
C ASN A 268 3.40 -2.52 -8.88
N PHE A 269 2.90 -2.30 -7.66
CA PHE A 269 2.88 -0.98 -7.04
C PHE A 269 4.10 -0.70 -6.15
N CYS A 270 4.95 -1.70 -5.93
CA CYS A 270 6.15 -1.54 -5.11
C CYS A 270 7.19 -0.67 -5.82
N PRO A 271 7.62 0.47 -5.22
CA PRO A 271 8.63 1.33 -5.83
C PRO A 271 9.98 0.63 -5.97
N ALA A 272 10.37 -0.19 -5.01
CA ALA A 272 11.62 -0.97 -5.07
C ALA A 272 11.59 -1.96 -6.24
N TYR A 273 10.52 -2.74 -6.38
CA TYR A 273 10.38 -3.69 -7.49
C TYR A 273 10.39 -3.00 -8.87
N ASN A 274 9.70 -1.86 -8.98
CA ASN A 274 9.61 -1.10 -10.23
C ASN A 274 10.92 -0.42 -10.64
N THR A 275 11.88 -0.34 -9.73
CA THR A 275 13.22 0.21 -9.97
C THR A 275 14.30 -0.86 -10.03
N GLY A 276 13.94 -2.13 -10.21
CA GLY A 276 14.87 -3.24 -10.43
C GLY A 276 15.54 -3.79 -9.17
N LYS A 277 15.00 -3.49 -7.99
CA LYS A 277 15.48 -4.06 -6.73
C LYS A 277 14.85 -5.44 -6.49
N PRO A 278 15.47 -6.34 -5.70
CA PRO A 278 15.02 -7.72 -5.54
C PRO A 278 13.74 -7.88 -4.72
N LEU A 279 13.24 -6.79 -4.09
CA LEU A 279 12.05 -6.85 -3.25
C LEU A 279 10.77 -7.06 -4.06
N SER A 280 10.19 -8.25 -3.97
CA SER A 280 8.80 -8.54 -4.31
C SER A 280 8.00 -8.70 -3.01
N PRO A 281 7.09 -7.79 -2.65
CA PRO A 281 6.30 -7.96 -1.43
C PRO A 281 5.47 -9.25 -1.41
N MET A 282 5.04 -9.74 -2.58
CA MET A 282 4.37 -11.03 -2.70
C MET A 282 5.29 -12.18 -2.29
N GLN A 283 6.54 -12.17 -2.77
CA GLN A 283 7.51 -13.23 -2.46
C GLN A 283 7.82 -13.29 -0.97
N VAL A 284 7.96 -12.15 -0.30
CA VAL A 284 8.17 -12.11 1.17
C VAL A 284 7.07 -12.84 1.93
N ILE A 285 5.80 -12.70 1.49
CA ILE A 285 4.68 -13.44 2.11
C ILE A 285 4.78 -14.93 1.84
N HIS A 286 5.21 -15.30 0.64
CA HIS A 286 5.42 -16.71 0.28
C HIS A 286 6.60 -17.31 1.06
N ASP A 287 7.68 -16.56 1.25
CA ASP A 287 8.85 -16.99 2.02
C ASP A 287 8.47 -17.38 3.45
N VAL A 288 7.61 -16.59 4.11
CA VAL A 288 7.07 -16.91 5.45
C VAL A 288 6.21 -18.18 5.42
N ARG A 289 5.31 -18.31 4.44
CA ARG A 289 4.47 -19.51 4.25
C ARG A 289 5.32 -20.75 4.01
N ASP A 290 6.31 -20.64 3.13
CA ASP A 290 7.14 -21.75 2.71
C ASP A 290 8.14 -22.15 3.80
N ASP A 291 8.63 -21.21 4.61
CA ASP A 291 9.42 -21.51 5.81
C ASP A 291 8.59 -22.32 6.82
N MET A 292 7.34 -21.90 7.07
CA MET A 292 6.42 -22.65 7.92
C MET A 292 6.19 -24.07 7.38
N ARG A 293 5.86 -24.22 6.09
CA ARG A 293 5.63 -25.52 5.44
C ARG A 293 6.85 -26.43 5.51
N THR A 294 8.05 -25.88 5.32
CA THR A 294 9.29 -26.66 5.32
C THR A 294 9.66 -27.15 6.72
N ARG A 295 9.36 -26.35 7.75
CA ARG A 295 9.76 -26.66 9.15
C ARG A 295 8.68 -27.41 9.94
N MET A 296 7.45 -27.45 9.44
CA MET A 296 6.43 -28.29 10.08
C MET A 296 6.80 -29.77 9.93
N SER A 297 6.96 -30.45 11.06
CA SER A 297 7.17 -31.89 11.11
C SER A 297 5.98 -32.61 10.48
N GLY A 298 6.22 -33.53 9.53
CA GLY A 298 5.20 -34.38 8.94
C GLY A 298 4.87 -34.12 7.47
N ARG A 299 5.86 -33.69 6.67
CA ARG A 299 5.70 -33.71 5.21
C ARG A 299 5.43 -35.15 4.75
N GLY A 300 4.20 -35.39 4.28
CA GLY A 300 3.83 -36.66 3.69
C GLY A 300 4.37 -36.80 2.26
N PRO A 301 4.35 -38.03 1.70
CA PRO A 301 4.76 -38.25 0.31
C PRO A 301 3.99 -37.36 -0.70
N LEU A 302 2.73 -37.05 -0.40
CA LEU A 302 1.89 -36.18 -1.23
C LEU A 302 2.39 -34.74 -1.24
N ASP A 303 2.81 -34.19 -0.09
CA ASP A 303 3.39 -32.84 0.00
C ASP A 303 4.63 -32.71 -0.86
N VAL A 304 5.52 -33.70 -0.79
CA VAL A 304 6.76 -33.75 -1.58
C VAL A 304 6.45 -33.84 -3.09
N MET A 305 5.46 -34.66 -3.46
CA MET A 305 5.05 -34.82 -4.87
C MET A 305 4.47 -33.53 -5.43
N ILE A 306 3.58 -32.85 -4.69
CA ILE A 306 2.98 -31.59 -5.11
C ILE A 306 4.02 -30.49 -5.19
N ASP A 307 4.93 -30.40 -4.23
CA ASP A 307 6.01 -29.40 -4.23
C ASP A 307 6.93 -29.59 -5.45
N ARG A 308 7.30 -30.82 -5.79
CA ARG A 308 8.03 -31.14 -7.02
C ARG A 308 7.28 -30.76 -8.29
N PHE A 309 5.97 -30.98 -8.31
CA PHE A 309 5.15 -30.57 -9.45
C PHE A 309 5.10 -29.04 -9.60
N GLN A 310 4.93 -28.31 -8.51
CA GLN A 310 4.78 -26.84 -8.52
C GLN A 310 6.10 -26.12 -8.86
N HIS A 311 7.22 -26.57 -8.30
CA HIS A 311 8.51 -25.87 -8.37
C HIS A 311 9.53 -26.54 -9.32
N GLY A 312 9.24 -27.73 -9.83
CA GLY A 312 10.20 -28.50 -10.64
C GLY A 312 11.26 -29.17 -9.77
N GLY A 313 11.67 -30.38 -10.09
CA GLY A 313 12.52 -31.26 -9.27
C GLY A 313 13.98 -30.82 -8.98
N GLY A 314 14.22 -29.53 -8.76
CA GLY A 314 15.51 -29.01 -8.31
C GLY A 314 15.75 -29.29 -6.83
N ALA A 315 16.97 -29.68 -6.47
CA ALA A 315 17.41 -30.10 -5.14
C ALA A 315 17.37 -29.01 -4.04
N GLN A 316 16.59 -27.94 -4.19
CA GLN A 316 16.43 -26.88 -3.18
C GLN A 316 15.45 -27.24 -2.05
N ALA A 317 14.78 -28.41 -2.15
CA ALA A 317 13.73 -28.80 -1.21
C ALA A 317 14.25 -29.26 0.17
N ASP A 318 15.52 -29.61 0.30
CA ASP A 318 16.03 -30.29 1.50
C ASP A 318 16.98 -29.45 2.39
N THR A 319 17.39 -28.27 1.96
CA THR A 319 18.15 -27.38 2.84
C THR A 319 17.22 -26.46 3.60
N VAL A 320 17.13 -26.64 4.91
CA VAL A 320 16.40 -25.73 5.81
C VAL A 320 17.17 -24.40 5.89
N MET A 321 16.96 -23.54 4.90
CA MET A 321 17.51 -22.19 4.92
C MET A 321 16.80 -21.37 6.02
N PRO A 322 17.51 -20.48 6.74
CA PRO A 322 16.87 -19.55 7.65
C PRO A 322 15.90 -18.63 6.88
N LEU A 323 14.81 -18.28 7.50
CA LEU A 323 13.85 -17.34 6.90
C LEU A 323 14.52 -15.99 6.62
N ILE A 324 15.16 -15.41 7.63
CA ILE A 324 15.77 -14.08 7.61
C ILE A 324 17.25 -14.19 7.24
N GLY A 325 17.63 -13.50 6.18
CA GLY A 325 18.99 -13.57 5.61
C GLY A 325 19.23 -14.77 4.67
N GLY A 326 18.30 -15.73 4.64
CA GLY A 326 18.32 -16.89 3.75
C GLY A 326 17.25 -16.82 2.67
N ARG A 327 16.00 -17.28 2.96
CA ARG A 327 14.87 -17.21 2.02
C ARG A 327 14.56 -15.76 1.65
N THR A 328 14.38 -14.91 2.64
CA THR A 328 14.27 -13.46 2.47
C THR A 328 15.62 -12.83 2.76
N THR A 329 16.37 -12.48 1.72
CA THR A 329 17.73 -11.96 1.82
C THR A 329 17.76 -10.54 2.42
N GLU A 330 18.94 -10.13 2.90
CA GLU A 330 19.15 -8.79 3.44
C GLU A 330 18.82 -7.70 2.40
N ASP A 331 19.25 -7.86 1.14
CA ASP A 331 18.96 -6.92 0.05
C ASP A 331 17.46 -6.75 -0.19
N VAL A 332 16.67 -7.82 -0.06
CA VAL A 332 15.21 -7.77 -0.14
C VAL A 332 14.65 -6.92 0.98
N LEU A 333 15.09 -7.16 2.22
CA LEU A 333 14.61 -6.45 3.40
C LEU A 333 15.00 -4.97 3.35
N TRP A 334 16.25 -4.65 3.02
CA TRP A 334 16.74 -3.26 2.97
C TRP A 334 16.19 -2.47 1.79
N ALA A 335 15.69 -3.09 0.73
CA ALA A 335 15.07 -2.39 -0.39
C ALA A 335 13.71 -1.75 -0.06
N CYS A 336 13.06 -2.12 1.06
CA CYS A 336 11.74 -1.60 1.42
C CYS A 336 11.79 -0.15 1.90
N THR A 337 11.00 0.72 1.27
CA THR A 337 10.81 2.13 1.66
C THR A 337 9.66 2.33 2.66
N THR A 338 9.08 1.31 3.21
CA THR A 338 7.94 1.34 4.16
C THR A 338 6.75 2.21 3.71
N CYS A 339 6.61 2.44 2.43
CA CYS A 339 5.62 3.38 1.87
C CYS A 339 4.16 2.88 1.91
N GLY A 340 3.91 1.62 2.24
CA GLY A 340 2.57 1.04 2.35
C GLY A 340 1.82 0.78 1.04
N ALA A 341 2.42 1.02 -0.14
CA ALA A 341 1.74 0.82 -1.43
C ALA A 341 1.28 -0.64 -1.64
N CYS A 342 2.08 -1.61 -1.20
CA CYS A 342 1.74 -3.04 -1.29
C CYS A 342 0.51 -3.41 -0.43
N GLN A 343 0.40 -2.83 0.77
CA GLN A 343 -0.73 -3.03 1.67
C GLN A 343 -1.99 -2.37 1.14
N GLU A 344 -1.87 -1.15 0.59
CA GLU A 344 -3.00 -0.39 0.04
C GLU A 344 -3.70 -1.14 -1.10
N VAL A 345 -2.93 -1.71 -2.03
CA VAL A 345 -3.49 -2.39 -3.21
C VAL A 345 -3.88 -3.84 -2.98
N CYS A 346 -3.64 -4.39 -1.77
CA CYS A 346 -3.92 -5.78 -1.48
C CYS A 346 -5.42 -6.05 -1.35
N PRO A 347 -6.02 -6.93 -2.18
CA PRO A 347 -7.46 -7.20 -2.13
C PRO A 347 -7.88 -7.97 -0.88
N VAL A 348 -6.95 -8.63 -0.21
CA VAL A 348 -7.19 -9.45 0.98
C VAL A 348 -6.52 -8.90 2.25
N PHE A 349 -6.04 -7.65 2.21
CA PHE A 349 -5.50 -6.90 3.36
C PHE A 349 -4.31 -7.56 4.08
N ILE A 350 -3.30 -7.97 3.32
CA ILE A 350 -2.05 -8.49 3.85
C ILE A 350 -1.15 -7.33 4.32
N ASP A 351 -0.60 -7.46 5.53
CA ASP A 351 0.28 -6.49 6.16
C ASP A 351 1.76 -6.77 5.80
N HIS A 352 2.18 -6.44 4.56
CA HIS A 352 3.54 -6.69 4.07
C HIS A 352 4.62 -5.85 4.79
N PRO A 353 4.46 -4.50 4.99
CA PRO A 353 5.51 -3.70 5.59
C PRO A 353 5.82 -4.10 7.03
N GLU A 354 4.81 -4.50 7.80
CA GLU A 354 4.99 -4.94 9.19
C GLU A 354 5.91 -6.15 9.28
N LYS A 355 5.69 -7.17 8.44
CA LYS A 355 6.55 -8.37 8.38
C LYS A 355 7.99 -8.03 8.00
N ILE A 356 8.18 -7.15 7.02
CA ILE A 356 9.51 -6.71 6.60
C ILE A 356 10.22 -5.99 7.75
N LEU A 357 9.51 -5.13 8.47
CA LEU A 357 10.08 -4.40 9.60
C LEU A 357 10.41 -5.32 10.79
N GLN A 358 9.55 -6.30 11.09
CA GLN A 358 9.83 -7.33 12.09
C GLN A 358 11.09 -8.16 11.75
N MET A 359 11.27 -8.50 10.46
CA MET A 359 12.48 -9.17 10.01
C MET A 359 13.72 -8.27 10.07
N ARG A 360 13.61 -6.95 9.83
CA ARG A 360 14.69 -5.99 10.05
C ARG A 360 15.08 -5.88 11.53
N GLN A 361 14.09 -5.93 12.44
CA GLN A 361 14.37 -5.96 13.87
C GLN A 361 15.27 -7.15 14.23
N ASN A 362 15.03 -8.31 13.63
CA ASN A 362 15.90 -9.47 13.82
C ASN A 362 17.31 -9.24 13.27
N LEU A 363 17.43 -8.70 12.03
CA LEU A 363 18.75 -8.40 11.46
C LEU A 363 19.58 -7.48 12.37
N VAL A 364 18.94 -6.45 12.92
CA VAL A 364 19.62 -5.42 13.73
C VAL A 364 19.88 -5.89 15.16
N LEU A 365 18.87 -6.46 15.83
CA LEU A 365 18.92 -6.73 17.26
C LEU A 365 19.47 -8.13 17.60
N VAL A 366 19.36 -9.09 16.67
CA VAL A 366 19.76 -10.49 16.91
C VAL A 366 20.97 -10.88 16.08
N GLN A 367 21.00 -10.55 14.80
CA GLN A 367 22.07 -10.92 13.88
C GLN A 367 23.19 -9.88 13.79
N GLU A 368 22.98 -8.67 14.33
CA GLU A 368 23.89 -7.51 14.26
C GLU A 368 24.31 -7.12 12.84
N LYS A 369 23.44 -7.45 11.88
CA LYS A 369 23.66 -7.22 10.45
C LYS A 369 23.02 -5.90 10.03
N VAL A 370 23.82 -4.85 10.05
CA VAL A 370 23.42 -3.48 9.71
C VAL A 370 24.30 -2.98 8.57
N PRO A 371 23.72 -2.43 7.48
CA PRO A 371 24.50 -1.75 6.46
C PRO A 371 25.37 -0.63 7.05
N PRO A 372 26.64 -0.46 6.61
CA PRO A 372 27.55 0.53 7.21
C PRO A 372 27.02 1.96 7.27
N ASP A 373 26.34 2.41 6.21
CA ASP A 373 25.73 3.74 6.17
C ASP A 373 24.64 3.92 7.22
N LEU A 374 23.88 2.86 7.46
CA LEU A 374 22.82 2.85 8.47
C LEU A 374 23.38 2.76 9.89
N ALA A 375 24.46 1.98 10.10
CA ALA A 375 25.17 1.94 11.38
C ALA A 375 25.70 3.33 11.77
N ARG A 376 26.26 4.08 10.81
CA ARG A 376 26.65 5.48 11.01
C ARG A 376 25.45 6.35 11.40
N THR A 377 24.32 6.15 10.75
CA THR A 377 23.08 6.88 11.07
C THR A 377 22.61 6.59 12.50
N PHE A 378 22.70 5.34 12.96
CA PHE A 378 22.37 4.98 14.33
C PHE A 378 23.31 5.65 15.34
N THR A 379 24.61 5.64 15.08
CA THR A 379 25.60 6.35 15.92
C THR A 379 25.30 7.85 15.97
N ASN A 380 24.94 8.48 14.86
CA ASN A 380 24.56 9.88 14.81
C ASN A 380 23.29 10.18 15.62
N LEU A 381 22.29 9.32 15.51
CA LEU A 381 21.04 9.43 16.28
C LEU A 381 21.30 9.30 17.79
N GLU A 382 22.12 8.34 18.18
CA GLU A 382 22.45 8.08 19.58
C GLU A 382 23.23 9.25 20.22
N ARG A 383 24.28 9.75 19.52
CA ARG A 383 25.18 10.75 20.06
C ARG A 383 24.65 12.19 19.97
N ASN A 384 23.98 12.51 18.86
CA ASN A 384 23.61 13.88 18.50
C ASN A 384 22.09 14.10 18.41
N GLY A 385 21.27 13.08 18.66
CA GLY A 385 19.81 13.19 18.55
C GLY A 385 19.31 13.49 17.13
N ASN A 386 20.17 13.34 16.09
CA ASN A 386 19.77 13.54 14.70
C ASN A 386 20.58 12.67 13.73
N PRO A 387 20.01 12.29 12.56
CA PRO A 387 20.68 11.37 11.65
C PRO A 387 21.84 11.99 10.85
N TRP A 388 21.99 13.31 10.84
CA TRP A 388 23.11 14.01 10.16
C TRP A 388 24.41 13.97 10.98
N GLY A 389 24.32 13.77 12.29
CA GLY A 389 25.48 13.81 13.20
C GLY A 389 25.98 15.23 13.47
N ILE A 390 25.12 16.23 13.24
CA ILE A 390 25.42 17.63 13.58
C ILE A 390 25.16 17.83 15.07
N GLY A 391 25.99 18.65 15.72
CA GLY A 391 25.86 18.90 17.16
C GLY A 391 24.47 19.41 17.56
N ALA A 392 23.98 18.95 18.72
CA ALA A 392 22.66 19.34 19.21
C ALA A 392 22.55 20.85 19.50
N ASP A 393 23.67 21.51 19.81
CA ASP A 393 23.79 22.96 19.98
C ASP A 393 23.39 23.75 18.71
N LYS A 394 23.50 23.14 17.52
CA LYS A 394 23.15 23.73 16.23
C LYS A 394 21.66 23.61 15.87
N ARG A 395 20.85 23.02 16.75
CA ARG A 395 19.46 22.74 16.44
C ARG A 395 18.61 23.99 16.22
N MET A 396 18.99 25.13 16.81
CA MET A 396 18.27 26.39 16.67
C MET A 396 18.87 27.35 15.63
N ASP A 397 19.96 27.01 14.95
CA ASP A 397 20.62 27.88 13.94
C ASP A 397 19.66 28.30 12.81
N TRP A 398 18.64 27.50 12.51
CA TRP A 398 17.61 27.83 11.52
C TRP A 398 16.74 29.03 11.91
N ALA A 399 16.61 29.30 13.22
CA ALA A 399 15.77 30.35 13.78
C ALA A 399 16.54 31.62 14.10
N GLU A 400 17.87 31.64 13.87
CA GLU A 400 18.71 32.80 14.17
C GLU A 400 18.21 34.05 13.40
N GLY A 401 17.97 35.14 14.13
CA GLY A 401 17.42 36.37 13.58
C GLY A 401 15.91 36.38 13.29
N HIS A 402 15.19 35.32 13.65
CA HIS A 402 13.75 35.18 13.34
C HIS A 402 12.80 35.21 14.54
N ASP A 403 13.28 35.50 15.75
CA ASP A 403 12.48 35.64 16.99
C ASP A 403 11.47 34.51 17.23
N VAL A 404 11.87 33.24 17.05
CA VAL A 404 11.02 32.07 17.26
C VAL A 404 11.01 31.71 18.75
N PRO A 405 9.86 31.78 19.44
CA PRO A 405 9.80 31.51 20.87
C PRO A 405 9.94 30.02 21.17
N THR A 406 10.61 29.70 22.28
CA THR A 406 10.59 28.36 22.87
C THR A 406 9.42 28.21 23.85
N LEU A 407 9.11 26.98 24.29
CA LEU A 407 8.11 26.73 25.31
C LEU A 407 8.55 27.28 26.70
N ASP A 408 9.84 27.55 26.90
CA ASP A 408 10.31 28.23 28.10
C ASP A 408 9.99 29.74 28.06
N ASP A 409 10.05 30.35 26.86
CA ASP A 409 9.67 31.74 26.67
C ASP A 409 8.15 31.93 26.65
N LYS A 410 7.39 30.96 26.11
CA LYS A 410 5.92 30.97 26.01
C LYS A 410 5.30 29.65 26.46
N PRO A 411 5.23 29.40 27.78
CA PRO A 411 4.69 28.13 28.29
C PRO A 411 3.16 27.97 28.08
N ASP A 412 2.47 29.02 27.71
CA ASP A 412 1.03 29.07 27.38
C ASP A 412 0.73 28.91 25.89
N ALA A 413 1.75 28.64 25.06
CA ALA A 413 1.54 28.42 23.63
C ALA A 413 0.53 27.29 23.38
N GLU A 414 -0.43 27.55 22.51
CA GLU A 414 -1.48 26.58 22.15
C GLU A 414 -0.91 25.35 21.43
N TYR A 415 0.08 25.58 20.57
CA TYR A 415 0.72 24.55 19.76
C TYR A 415 2.21 24.47 19.98
N LEU A 416 2.72 23.25 20.12
CA LEU A 416 4.10 22.97 19.88
C LEU A 416 4.32 22.86 18.36
N LEU A 417 5.20 23.68 17.79
CA LEU A 417 5.73 23.45 16.46
C LEU A 417 6.89 22.48 16.53
N TRP A 418 6.64 21.23 16.18
CA TRP A 418 7.68 20.20 16.03
C TRP A 418 8.42 20.40 14.72
N VAL A 419 9.63 20.92 14.78
CA VAL A 419 10.46 21.27 13.63
C VAL A 419 10.97 20.02 12.90
N GLY A 420 11.40 19.03 13.67
CA GLY A 420 12.01 17.80 13.15
C GLY A 420 13.45 18.03 12.67
N CYS A 421 14.22 16.94 12.58
CA CYS A 421 15.63 17.01 12.25
C CYS A 421 15.91 17.63 10.87
N ALA A 422 15.10 17.32 9.84
CA ALA A 422 15.29 17.91 8.51
C ALA A 422 15.07 19.42 8.53
N GLY A 423 14.05 19.90 9.25
CA GLY A 423 13.75 21.32 9.40
C GLY A 423 14.85 22.11 10.12
N ALA A 424 15.52 21.44 11.07
CA ALA A 424 16.57 22.06 11.87
C ALA A 424 17.94 22.05 11.22
N TYR A 425 18.31 21.01 10.48
CA TYR A 425 19.70 20.78 10.06
C TYR A 425 19.95 20.82 8.55
N ASP A 426 18.95 20.52 7.68
CA ASP A 426 19.16 20.60 6.24
C ASP A 426 18.95 22.04 5.74
N ASP A 427 19.97 22.66 5.15
CA ASP A 427 19.92 24.08 4.76
C ASP A 427 18.85 24.39 3.70
N ARG A 428 18.45 23.41 2.91
CA ARG A 428 17.37 23.56 1.93
C ARG A 428 16.00 23.56 2.63
N ILE A 429 15.88 22.81 3.73
CA ILE A 429 14.62 22.64 4.47
C ILE A 429 14.44 23.73 5.53
N LYS A 430 15.53 24.32 6.07
CA LYS A 430 15.44 25.49 6.96
C LYS A 430 14.57 26.60 6.35
N LYS A 431 14.68 26.85 5.03
CA LYS A 431 13.84 27.83 4.32
C LYS A 431 12.35 27.47 4.36
N GLN A 432 12.02 26.17 4.29
CA GLN A 432 10.63 25.69 4.38
C GLN A 432 10.08 25.84 5.80
N THR A 433 10.93 25.64 6.82
CA THR A 433 10.58 25.83 8.22
C THR A 433 10.28 27.30 8.51
N LEU A 434 11.13 28.21 8.03
CA LEU A 434 10.90 29.66 8.14
C LEU A 434 9.63 30.10 7.41
N ALA A 435 9.42 29.61 6.19
CA ALA A 435 8.18 29.89 5.46
C ALA A 435 6.94 29.40 6.20
N LEU A 436 7.00 28.27 6.89
CA LEU A 436 5.91 27.80 7.76
C LEU A 436 5.71 28.71 8.96
N VAL A 437 6.78 29.12 9.62
CA VAL A 437 6.73 30.10 10.74
C VAL A 437 6.05 31.40 10.31
N ASP A 438 6.42 31.94 9.15
CA ASP A 438 5.79 33.15 8.59
C ASP A 438 4.27 32.98 8.37
N VAL A 439 3.87 31.84 7.80
CA VAL A 439 2.42 31.53 7.59
C VAL A 439 1.68 31.39 8.91
N LEU A 440 2.25 30.72 9.90
CA LEU A 440 1.62 30.55 11.22
C LEU A 440 1.49 31.89 11.96
N ARG A 441 2.49 32.76 11.87
CA ARG A 441 2.45 34.11 12.47
C ARG A 441 1.38 34.97 11.80
N GLU A 442 1.34 35.02 10.47
CA GLU A 442 0.33 35.76 9.73
C GLU A 442 -1.08 35.31 10.08
N GLY A 443 -1.26 34.00 10.24
CA GLY A 443 -2.52 33.41 10.65
C GLY A 443 -2.86 33.58 12.13
N GLY A 444 -2.01 34.23 12.91
CA GLY A 444 -2.22 34.47 14.36
C GLY A 444 -2.19 33.17 15.18
N VAL A 445 -1.46 32.15 14.75
CA VAL A 445 -1.33 30.89 15.49
C VAL A 445 -0.38 31.09 16.67
N HIS A 446 -0.84 30.75 17.85
CA HIS A 446 -0.04 30.80 19.11
C HIS A 446 0.80 29.52 19.20
N PHE A 447 2.07 29.58 18.82
CA PHE A 447 2.98 28.45 18.85
C PHE A 447 4.31 28.79 19.51
N ALA A 448 4.99 27.73 19.95
CA ALA A 448 6.38 27.75 20.39
C ALA A 448 7.09 26.45 19.98
N VAL A 449 8.41 26.42 20.04
CA VAL A 449 9.25 25.25 19.75
C VAL A 449 9.88 24.69 21.03
N LEU A 450 10.35 23.42 21.01
CA LEU A 450 11.13 22.86 22.12
C LEU A 450 12.58 23.39 22.18
N GLY A 451 13.04 24.01 21.09
CA GLY A 451 14.42 24.48 21.01
C GLY A 451 15.44 23.33 21.03
N LEU A 452 16.44 23.43 21.87
CA LEU A 452 17.50 22.43 22.01
C LEU A 452 17.02 21.11 22.65
N GLU A 453 15.87 21.11 23.31
CA GLU A 453 15.30 19.92 23.94
C GLU A 453 14.59 18.99 22.95
N GLU A 454 14.33 19.43 21.71
CA GLU A 454 13.74 18.59 20.68
C GLU A 454 14.75 17.59 20.15
N GLY A 455 14.48 16.28 20.26
CA GLY A 455 15.26 15.21 19.64
C GLY A 455 14.70 14.73 18.31
N CYS A 456 15.32 13.74 17.68
CA CYS A 456 14.68 12.99 16.61
C CYS A 456 13.51 12.18 17.17
N THR A 457 12.41 12.04 16.41
CA THR A 457 11.27 11.21 16.82
C THR A 457 11.61 9.72 16.94
N GLY A 458 12.79 9.29 16.44
CA GLY A 458 13.18 7.89 16.39
C GLY A 458 12.66 7.13 15.16
N ASP A 459 11.86 7.76 14.27
CA ASP A 459 11.35 7.09 13.07
C ASP A 459 12.44 6.42 12.22
N PRO A 460 13.61 7.04 11.93
CA PRO A 460 14.66 6.38 11.17
C PRO A 460 15.17 5.09 11.84
N ALA A 461 15.35 5.09 13.15
CA ALA A 461 15.76 3.91 13.91
C ALA A 461 14.69 2.81 13.83
N ARG A 462 13.43 3.14 14.11
CA ARG A 462 12.32 2.19 14.11
C ARG A 462 12.10 1.55 12.74
N ARG A 463 12.07 2.35 11.66
CA ARG A 463 11.88 1.84 10.28
C ARG A 463 13.08 1.04 9.78
N SER A 464 14.21 1.18 10.42
CA SER A 464 15.42 0.39 10.13
C SER A 464 15.61 -0.79 11.07
N GLY A 465 14.68 -1.07 11.99
CA GLY A 465 14.70 -2.22 12.88
C GLY A 465 15.45 -2.02 14.21
N ASN A 466 16.02 -0.85 14.48
CA ASN A 466 16.64 -0.55 15.79
C ASN A 466 15.57 -0.05 16.77
N GLU A 467 14.81 -0.99 17.32
CA GLU A 467 13.72 -0.68 18.24
C GLU A 467 14.23 -0.13 19.57
N MET A 468 15.40 -0.58 20.04
CA MET A 468 16.01 -0.09 21.28
C MET A 468 16.30 1.41 21.19
N LEU A 469 17.03 1.84 20.16
CA LEU A 469 17.34 3.25 19.93
C LEU A 469 16.08 4.10 19.72
N TYR A 470 15.07 3.53 19.02
CA TYR A 470 13.78 4.20 18.86
C TYR A 470 13.12 4.44 20.20
N GLN A 471 13.00 3.41 21.05
CA GLN A 471 12.31 3.55 22.34
C GLN A 471 13.03 4.55 23.28
N MET A 472 14.36 4.55 23.30
CA MET A 472 15.14 5.54 24.05
C MET A 472 14.80 6.98 23.61
N GLN A 473 14.90 7.27 22.32
CA GLN A 473 14.62 8.62 21.79
C GLN A 473 13.14 9.01 21.95
N ALA A 474 12.23 8.10 21.69
CA ALA A 474 10.81 8.35 21.80
C ALA A 474 10.39 8.59 23.25
N GLN A 475 10.93 7.82 24.20
CA GLN A 475 10.67 7.99 25.62
C GLN A 475 11.14 9.36 26.12
N GLN A 476 12.37 9.76 25.77
CA GLN A 476 12.90 11.08 26.13
C GLN A 476 12.01 12.21 25.60
N ASN A 477 11.59 12.14 24.33
CA ASN A 477 10.70 13.15 23.75
C ASN A 477 9.33 13.18 24.44
N VAL A 478 8.76 12.01 24.77
CA VAL A 478 7.47 11.90 25.46
C VAL A 478 7.57 12.51 26.86
N GLU A 479 8.64 12.23 27.61
CA GLU A 479 8.87 12.79 28.92
C GLU A 479 9.00 14.32 28.88
N THR A 480 9.82 14.85 27.96
CA THR A 480 9.97 16.31 27.76
C THR A 480 8.62 16.96 27.39
N MET A 481 7.90 16.41 26.42
CA MET A 481 6.60 16.98 26.02
C MET A 481 5.55 16.92 27.13
N ASN A 482 5.52 15.83 27.92
CA ASN A 482 4.62 15.70 29.06
C ASN A 482 4.98 16.66 30.20
N ALA A 483 6.28 16.83 30.53
CA ALA A 483 6.76 17.78 31.52
C ALA A 483 6.37 19.23 31.15
N LYS A 484 6.47 19.59 29.89
CA LYS A 484 6.05 20.90 29.35
C LYS A 484 4.54 21.00 29.07
N LYS A 485 3.76 19.98 29.44
CA LYS A 485 2.29 19.93 29.33
C LYS A 485 1.76 20.16 27.90
N VAL A 486 2.54 19.73 26.89
CA VAL A 486 2.15 19.81 25.48
C VAL A 486 0.85 19.01 25.26
N LYS A 487 -0.10 19.59 24.53
CA LYS A 487 -1.35 18.92 24.13
C LYS A 487 -1.50 18.85 22.63
N LYS A 488 -1.13 19.92 21.92
CA LYS A 488 -1.33 20.05 20.47
C LYS A 488 0.03 20.25 19.78
N VAL A 489 0.21 19.58 18.67
CA VAL A 489 1.46 19.59 17.89
C VAL A 489 1.18 19.89 16.43
N ILE A 490 1.94 20.80 15.85
CA ILE A 490 1.99 21.01 14.39
C ILE A 490 3.33 20.51 13.90
N THR A 491 3.36 19.77 12.78
CA THR A 491 4.62 19.37 12.13
C THR A 491 4.50 19.38 10.61
N ALA A 492 5.60 19.73 9.95
CA ALA A 492 5.71 19.66 8.49
C ALA A 492 6.12 18.28 7.97
N CYS A 493 6.59 17.40 8.85
CA CYS A 493 7.08 16.08 8.48
C CYS A 493 6.03 14.99 8.73
N PRO A 494 5.50 14.32 7.69
CA PRO A 494 4.55 13.22 7.87
C PRO A 494 5.11 12.01 8.63
N HIS A 495 6.42 11.80 8.63
CA HIS A 495 7.07 10.78 9.45
C HIS A 495 6.98 11.14 10.93
N CYS A 496 7.30 12.39 11.30
CA CYS A 496 7.13 12.88 12.65
C CYS A 496 5.66 12.86 13.08
N LEU A 497 4.74 13.30 12.20
CA LEU A 497 3.30 13.20 12.42
C LEU A 497 2.90 11.77 12.78
N HIS A 498 3.33 10.79 11.98
CA HIS A 498 2.94 9.39 12.17
C HIS A 498 3.47 8.84 13.49
N THR A 499 4.73 9.10 13.79
CA THR A 499 5.38 8.61 15.00
C THR A 499 4.80 9.24 16.27
N ILE A 500 4.65 10.56 16.31
CA ILE A 500 4.14 11.26 17.50
C ILE A 500 2.65 10.91 17.70
N LYS A 501 1.83 10.96 16.64
CA LYS A 501 0.40 10.72 16.71
C LYS A 501 0.04 9.27 17.03
N ASN A 502 0.71 8.31 16.37
CA ASN A 502 0.23 6.94 16.30
C ASN A 502 1.11 5.95 17.10
N GLU A 503 2.37 6.28 17.35
CA GLU A 503 3.30 5.34 18.00
C GLU A 503 3.71 5.79 19.41
N TYR A 504 3.84 7.10 19.70
CA TYR A 504 4.10 7.61 21.05
C TYR A 504 3.03 7.24 22.09
N PRO A 505 1.73 7.01 21.73
CA PRO A 505 0.76 6.49 22.70
C PRO A 505 1.17 5.18 23.36
N GLN A 506 1.97 4.33 22.70
CA GLN A 506 2.52 3.10 23.28
C GLN A 506 3.56 3.37 24.39
N LEU A 507 4.02 4.63 24.53
CA LEU A 507 5.01 5.10 25.50
C LEU A 507 4.42 6.16 26.44
N GLY A 508 3.09 6.36 26.44
CA GLY A 508 2.41 7.33 27.31
C GLY A 508 2.33 8.77 26.75
N GLY A 509 2.72 8.96 25.47
CA GLY A 509 2.64 10.25 24.78
C GLY A 509 1.34 10.42 23.98
N ASN A 510 0.32 11.03 24.56
CA ASN A 510 -0.99 11.24 23.93
C ASN A 510 -1.16 12.70 23.52
N PHE A 511 -0.84 13.01 22.26
CA PHE A 511 -0.86 14.36 21.71
C PHE A 511 -1.82 14.47 20.52
N GLU A 512 -2.52 15.59 20.39
CA GLU A 512 -3.24 15.96 19.17
C GLU A 512 -2.23 16.46 18.14
N VAL A 513 -1.95 15.68 17.10
CA VAL A 513 -0.93 16.03 16.11
C VAL A 513 -1.57 16.37 14.79
N ARG A 514 -1.25 17.53 14.24
CA ARG A 514 -1.74 18.04 12.97
C ARG A 514 -0.61 18.27 11.98
N HIS A 515 -0.88 17.95 10.73
CA HIS A 515 0.03 18.29 9.66
C HIS A 515 -0.09 19.77 9.29
N HIS A 516 1.02 20.42 8.97
CA HIS A 516 1.03 21.85 8.65
C HIS A 516 0.02 22.23 7.55
N THR A 517 -0.19 21.37 6.54
CA THR A 517 -1.15 21.65 5.46
C THR A 517 -2.61 21.68 5.93
N GLN A 518 -2.95 20.96 6.99
CA GLN A 518 -4.29 21.02 7.59
C GLN A 518 -4.52 22.37 8.27
N VAL A 519 -3.50 22.85 8.99
CA VAL A 519 -3.54 24.15 9.65
C VAL A 519 -3.56 25.28 8.62
N ILE A 520 -2.69 25.23 7.60
CA ILE A 520 -2.64 26.22 6.52
C ILE A 520 -3.99 26.29 5.80
N ARG A 521 -4.62 25.13 5.50
CA ARG A 521 -5.94 25.10 4.89
C ARG A 521 -6.96 25.91 5.70
N GLU A 522 -7.04 25.66 7.00
CA GLU A 522 -7.97 26.37 7.88
C GLU A 522 -7.69 27.87 7.95
N LEU A 523 -6.41 28.26 7.98
CA LEU A 523 -6.04 29.68 7.98
C LEU A 523 -6.43 30.39 6.68
N VAL A 524 -6.26 29.72 5.54
CA VAL A 524 -6.67 30.27 4.23
C VAL A 524 -8.19 30.28 4.08
N GLU A 525 -8.88 29.19 4.43
CA GLU A 525 -10.35 29.10 4.35
C GLU A 525 -11.05 30.08 5.29
N SER A 526 -10.47 30.36 6.47
CA SER A 526 -11.00 31.37 7.42
C SER A 526 -10.62 32.80 7.09
N GLY A 527 -9.82 33.06 6.07
CA GLY A 527 -9.34 34.39 5.68
C GLY A 527 -8.30 35.00 6.63
N LYS A 528 -7.78 34.24 7.61
CA LYS A 528 -6.67 34.67 8.47
C LYS A 528 -5.36 34.81 7.69
N VAL A 529 -5.15 33.98 6.71
CA VAL A 529 -4.08 34.10 5.73
C VAL A 529 -4.71 34.38 4.37
N GLU A 530 -4.54 35.60 3.89
CA GLU A 530 -5.04 36.01 2.58
C GLU A 530 -3.99 35.73 1.50
N ILE A 531 -4.40 35.07 0.44
CA ILE A 531 -3.60 34.77 -0.74
C ILE A 531 -3.92 35.78 -1.83
N ASP A 532 -2.90 36.39 -2.43
CA ASP A 532 -3.08 37.33 -3.53
C ASP A 532 -3.71 36.64 -4.74
N LYS A 533 -4.94 37.07 -5.06
CA LYS A 533 -5.71 36.63 -6.23
C LYS A 533 -5.61 37.63 -7.41
N ALA A 534 -4.95 38.77 -7.23
CA ALA A 534 -4.82 39.77 -8.27
C ALA A 534 -3.77 39.39 -9.34
N GLU A 535 -4.07 39.66 -10.58
CA GLU A 535 -3.11 39.61 -11.68
C GLU A 535 -2.07 40.72 -11.52
N LEU A 536 -0.86 40.39 -11.12
CA LEU A 536 0.25 41.34 -11.23
C LEU A 536 0.56 41.58 -12.70
N ALA A 537 0.38 42.81 -13.15
CA ALA A 537 0.78 43.25 -14.47
C ALA A 537 2.30 43.02 -14.72
N SER A 538 2.64 42.74 -15.94
CA SER A 538 3.79 41.99 -16.40
C SER A 538 5.15 42.72 -16.42
N GLU A 539 5.31 43.96 -15.99
CA GLU A 539 6.51 44.75 -16.32
C GLU A 539 7.59 44.80 -15.25
N ASP A 540 7.31 44.59 -13.97
CA ASP A 540 8.34 44.70 -12.91
C ASP A 540 9.01 43.36 -12.53
N ARG A 541 8.92 42.33 -13.38
CA ARG A 541 9.25 40.94 -13.06
C ARG A 541 10.63 40.46 -13.43
N ALA A 542 11.36 41.23 -14.20
CA ALA A 542 12.68 40.79 -14.73
C ALA A 542 13.79 40.79 -13.67
N GLU A 543 13.71 41.63 -12.65
CA GLU A 543 14.79 41.81 -11.69
C GLU A 543 14.70 40.99 -10.39
N SER A 544 13.56 40.45 -10.03
CA SER A 544 13.40 39.75 -8.72
C SER A 544 13.60 38.22 -8.72
N GLY A 545 13.94 37.61 -9.85
CA GLY A 545 14.16 36.15 -9.96
C GLY A 545 12.93 35.28 -9.63
N ALA A 546 11.80 35.88 -9.27
CA ALA A 546 10.52 35.21 -9.03
C ALA A 546 9.69 35.20 -10.32
N ALA A 547 10.05 34.35 -11.27
CA ALA A 547 9.15 34.05 -12.38
C ALA A 547 7.79 33.71 -11.81
N ALA A 548 6.79 34.47 -12.20
CA ALA A 548 5.49 34.57 -11.59
C ALA A 548 4.85 33.24 -11.22
N LEU A 549 4.46 33.05 -9.97
CA LEU A 549 3.56 31.97 -9.53
C LEU A 549 2.26 31.95 -10.37
N SER A 550 1.85 33.06 -10.94
CA SER A 550 0.60 33.28 -11.63
C SER A 550 0.38 32.50 -12.94
N SER A 551 1.36 31.77 -13.48
CA SER A 551 1.17 30.96 -14.68
C SER A 551 1.76 29.53 -14.55
N ARG A 552 2.02 29.07 -13.31
CA ARG A 552 2.74 27.81 -13.08
C ARG A 552 1.84 26.59 -13.14
N LYS A 553 2.37 25.54 -13.72
CA LYS A 553 1.84 24.19 -13.71
C LYS A 553 2.42 23.43 -12.53
N ILE A 554 1.66 23.26 -11.46
CA ILE A 554 2.12 22.64 -10.23
C ILE A 554 1.68 21.18 -10.17
N ALA A 555 2.62 20.24 -10.21
CA ALA A 555 2.36 18.85 -9.88
C ALA A 555 2.46 18.64 -8.37
N PHE A 556 1.50 17.93 -7.77
CA PHE A 556 1.58 17.57 -6.37
C PHE A 556 2.14 16.15 -6.18
N HIS A 557 3.14 16.03 -5.32
CA HIS A 557 3.66 14.75 -4.89
C HIS A 557 3.02 14.34 -3.56
N ASP A 558 2.22 13.27 -3.57
CA ASP A 558 1.59 12.71 -2.37
C ASP A 558 2.61 12.03 -1.46
N PRO A 559 2.89 12.57 -0.26
CA PRO A 559 3.74 11.88 0.71
C PRO A 559 3.05 10.64 1.27
N CYS A 560 3.72 9.51 1.20
CA CYS A 560 3.12 8.23 1.59
C CYS A 560 2.70 8.15 3.06
N TYR A 561 3.47 8.79 3.96
CA TYR A 561 3.16 8.84 5.38
C TYR A 561 2.01 9.82 5.72
N LEU A 562 1.79 10.85 4.89
CA LEU A 562 0.63 11.72 5.03
C LEU A 562 -0.64 11.04 4.50
N GLY A 563 -0.59 10.54 3.25
CA GLY A 563 -1.74 9.94 2.58
C GLY A 563 -2.03 8.52 3.05
N ARG A 564 -1.24 7.51 2.60
CA ARG A 564 -1.54 6.10 2.86
C ARG A 564 -1.59 5.72 4.33
N TRP A 565 -0.71 6.28 5.16
CA TRP A 565 -0.66 5.97 6.58
C TRP A 565 -1.58 6.82 7.45
N ASN A 566 -1.85 8.07 7.08
CA ASN A 566 -2.67 8.99 7.89
C ASN A 566 -3.97 9.46 7.20
N GLY A 567 -4.24 9.03 5.97
CA GLY A 567 -5.49 9.31 5.27
C GLY A 567 -5.66 10.74 4.76
N GLU A 568 -4.62 11.59 4.86
CA GLU A 568 -4.72 12.99 4.48
C GLU A 568 -4.26 13.22 3.04
N TYR A 569 -5.22 13.50 2.17
CA TYR A 569 -5.00 13.80 0.75
C TYR A 569 -5.56 15.15 0.33
N ASP A 570 -6.53 15.67 1.08
CA ASP A 570 -7.36 16.81 0.65
C ASP A 570 -6.79 18.14 1.11
N ALA A 571 -6.23 18.23 2.33
CA ALA A 571 -5.71 19.49 2.82
C ALA A 571 -4.60 20.10 1.95
N PRO A 572 -3.58 19.34 1.51
CA PRO A 572 -2.58 19.89 0.59
C PRO A 572 -3.17 20.37 -0.73
N ARG A 573 -4.17 19.66 -1.26
CA ARG A 573 -4.84 20.00 -2.52
C ARG A 573 -5.67 21.26 -2.38
N ALA A 574 -6.45 21.38 -1.30
CA ALA A 574 -7.25 22.57 -1.03
C ALA A 574 -6.37 23.82 -0.94
N VAL A 575 -5.22 23.72 -0.26
CA VAL A 575 -4.26 24.85 -0.20
C VAL A 575 -3.73 25.21 -1.58
N LEU A 576 -3.34 24.23 -2.40
CA LEU A 576 -2.82 24.46 -3.75
C LEU A 576 -3.89 25.02 -4.69
N ASP A 577 -5.12 24.56 -4.58
CA ASP A 577 -6.26 25.07 -5.38
C ASP A 577 -6.67 26.48 -4.95
N GLY A 578 -6.31 26.92 -3.75
CA GLY A 578 -6.49 28.28 -3.24
C GLY A 578 -5.42 29.28 -3.69
N LEU A 579 -4.35 28.84 -4.36
CA LEU A 579 -3.30 29.70 -4.91
C LEU A 579 -3.83 30.60 -6.06
N PRO A 580 -3.07 31.61 -6.53
CA PRO A 580 -3.53 32.55 -7.56
C PRO A 580 -4.17 31.88 -8.78
N PRO A 581 -5.19 32.50 -9.44
CA PRO A 581 -6.07 31.86 -10.43
C PRO A 581 -5.40 31.27 -11.67
N ARG A 582 -4.21 31.75 -12.03
CA ARG A 582 -3.43 31.21 -13.16
C ARG A 582 -2.56 30.02 -12.80
N THR A 583 -2.50 29.69 -11.52
CA THR A 583 -1.79 28.48 -11.06
C THR A 583 -2.67 27.26 -11.34
N SER A 584 -2.20 26.33 -12.15
CA SER A 584 -2.93 25.11 -12.44
C SER A 584 -2.29 23.92 -11.73
N ARG A 585 -3.05 23.22 -10.90
CA ARG A 585 -2.60 21.98 -10.30
C ARG A 585 -2.78 20.82 -11.27
N ILE A 586 -1.71 20.07 -11.47
CA ILE A 586 -1.69 18.85 -12.29
C ILE A 586 -1.70 17.64 -11.37
N GLU A 587 -2.63 16.73 -11.58
CA GLU A 587 -2.57 15.41 -10.95
C GLU A 587 -1.64 14.50 -11.75
N LEU A 588 -0.65 13.95 -11.07
CA LEU A 588 0.22 12.94 -11.66
C LEU A 588 -0.54 11.64 -11.91
N SER A 589 -0.11 10.83 -12.86
CA SER A 589 -0.78 9.58 -13.20
C SER A 589 -0.86 8.61 -12.02
N ARG A 590 0.15 8.62 -11.15
CA ARG A 590 0.21 7.89 -9.88
C ARG A 590 0.05 8.89 -8.74
N ASN A 591 -1.16 9.07 -8.25
CA ASN A 591 -1.50 10.03 -7.20
C ASN A 591 -2.29 9.40 -6.06
N LYS A 592 -2.54 10.16 -5.00
CA LYS A 592 -3.29 9.76 -3.80
C LYS A 592 -2.80 8.42 -3.27
N GLU A 593 -3.73 7.47 -3.01
CA GLU A 593 -3.43 6.11 -2.52
C GLU A 593 -2.50 5.32 -3.45
N HIS A 594 -2.49 5.62 -4.74
CA HIS A 594 -1.62 5.01 -5.74
C HIS A 594 -0.34 5.81 -6.03
N GLY A 595 -0.08 6.88 -5.27
CA GLY A 595 1.11 7.72 -5.41
C GLY A 595 2.42 6.93 -5.37
N PHE A 596 3.37 7.25 -6.27
CA PHE A 596 4.68 6.60 -6.25
C PHE A 596 5.58 7.25 -5.19
N CYS A 597 6.37 6.42 -4.49
CA CYS A 597 7.23 6.87 -3.40
C CYS A 597 8.39 7.78 -3.89
N CYS A 598 8.82 8.72 -3.05
CA CYS A 598 10.03 9.51 -3.28
C CYS A 598 11.33 8.73 -3.04
N GLY A 599 11.29 7.62 -2.30
CA GLY A 599 12.44 6.78 -2.02
C GLY A 599 13.07 6.95 -0.62
N ALA A 600 12.68 7.95 0.16
CA ALA A 600 13.34 8.27 1.44
C ALA A 600 13.05 7.30 2.58
N GLY A 601 11.81 6.77 2.65
CA GLY A 601 11.34 6.00 3.79
C GLY A 601 12.09 4.71 4.05
N GLY A 602 11.86 4.08 5.21
CA GLY A 602 12.48 2.82 5.59
C GLY A 602 13.99 2.89 5.78
N GLY A 603 14.51 4.03 6.17
CA GLY A 603 15.95 4.26 6.31
C GLY A 603 16.70 4.41 4.98
N ARG A 604 16.00 4.31 3.84
CA ARG A 604 16.66 4.32 2.51
C ARG A 604 17.35 5.63 2.16
N MET A 605 16.88 6.75 2.69
CA MET A 605 17.54 8.05 2.51
C MET A 605 18.99 8.04 3.01
N TRP A 606 19.28 7.22 4.01
CA TRP A 606 20.60 7.12 4.65
C TRP A 606 21.49 6.03 4.07
N MET A 607 21.03 5.35 3.04
CA MET A 607 21.76 4.27 2.37
C MET A 607 21.94 4.56 0.89
N GLU A 608 23.12 4.24 0.36
CA GLU A 608 23.36 4.31 -1.08
C GLU A 608 22.54 3.26 -1.84
N GLU A 609 21.94 3.63 -2.96
CA GLU A 609 21.18 2.73 -3.83
C GLU A 609 22.08 2.12 -4.91
N LYS A 610 22.66 0.92 -4.62
CA LYS A 610 23.60 0.21 -5.53
C LYS A 610 22.88 -0.77 -6.47
N ILE A 611 21.67 -1.21 -6.15
CA ILE A 611 20.90 -2.20 -6.92
C ILE A 611 19.78 -1.51 -7.68
N GLY A 612 19.71 -1.77 -8.99
CA GLY A 612 18.68 -1.18 -9.85
C GLY A 612 18.87 0.34 -10.05
N THR A 613 17.77 1.04 -10.31
CA THR A 613 17.75 2.50 -10.44
C THR A 613 17.22 3.16 -9.17
N ARG A 614 17.61 4.40 -8.89
CA ARG A 614 17.12 5.15 -7.73
C ARG A 614 15.61 5.34 -7.81
N VAL A 615 14.92 5.18 -6.67
CA VAL A 615 13.45 5.29 -6.60
C VAL A 615 12.99 6.71 -6.95
N ASN A 616 13.69 7.75 -6.47
CA ASN A 616 13.37 9.15 -6.78
C ASN A 616 13.44 9.45 -8.27
N HIS A 617 14.36 8.83 -9.03
CA HIS A 617 14.48 9.01 -10.47
C HIS A 617 13.19 8.61 -11.20
N ASN A 618 12.59 7.47 -10.85
CA ASN A 618 11.33 7.03 -11.47
C ASN A 618 10.18 8.00 -11.21
N ARG A 619 10.12 8.59 -10.01
CA ARG A 619 9.11 9.61 -9.69
C ARG A 619 9.39 10.92 -10.41
N THR A 620 10.65 11.33 -10.49
CA THR A 620 11.08 12.54 -11.19
C THR A 620 10.79 12.45 -12.70
N ASP A 621 11.04 11.29 -13.31
CA ASP A 621 10.72 11.06 -14.73
C ASP A 621 9.21 11.26 -15.01
N GLU A 622 8.33 10.82 -14.09
CA GLU A 622 6.89 11.06 -14.21
C GLU A 622 6.53 12.55 -14.06
N ILE A 623 7.18 13.26 -13.14
CA ILE A 623 6.99 14.71 -12.95
C ILE A 623 7.40 15.47 -14.20
N ILE A 624 8.58 15.20 -14.73
CA ILE A 624 9.08 15.85 -15.98
C ILE A 624 8.12 15.56 -17.15
N ALA A 625 7.68 14.31 -17.28
CA ALA A 625 6.74 13.89 -18.34
C ALA A 625 5.36 14.54 -18.21
N SER A 626 4.95 15.01 -17.03
CA SER A 626 3.69 15.72 -16.84
C SER A 626 3.68 17.14 -17.40
N GLY A 627 4.85 17.69 -17.72
CA GLY A 627 5.01 19.07 -18.16
C GLY A 627 4.84 20.10 -17.04
N ALA A 628 4.95 19.68 -15.78
CA ALA A 628 4.97 20.59 -14.63
C ALA A 628 6.29 21.37 -14.59
N ASP A 629 6.20 22.66 -14.28
CA ASP A 629 7.35 23.53 -14.00
C ASP A 629 7.67 23.60 -12.50
N THR A 630 6.71 23.20 -11.67
CA THR A 630 6.86 23.16 -10.22
C THR A 630 6.31 21.84 -9.69
N VAL A 631 7.01 21.22 -8.75
CA VAL A 631 6.47 20.13 -7.94
C VAL A 631 6.29 20.60 -6.51
N ALA A 632 5.03 20.58 -6.04
CA ALA A 632 4.69 20.85 -4.66
C ALA A 632 4.85 19.59 -3.81
N THR A 633 5.45 19.75 -2.64
CA THR A 633 5.62 18.70 -1.64
C THR A 633 4.99 19.11 -0.31
N ALA A 634 4.68 18.13 0.51
CA ALA A 634 4.22 18.34 1.88
C ALA A 634 5.01 17.44 2.86
N CYS A 635 6.30 17.27 2.60
CA CYS A 635 7.22 16.46 3.40
C CYS A 635 8.67 16.90 3.13
N PRO A 636 9.45 17.22 4.17
CA PRO A 636 10.86 17.63 4.00
C PRO A 636 11.69 16.56 3.27
N PHE A 637 11.55 15.29 3.63
CA PHE A 637 12.28 14.20 2.97
C PHE A 637 11.88 14.03 1.51
N CYS A 638 10.59 14.16 1.17
CA CYS A 638 10.16 14.15 -0.22
C CYS A 638 10.77 15.31 -1.00
N THR A 639 10.88 16.51 -0.39
CA THR A 639 11.53 17.67 -1.01
C THR A 639 12.98 17.38 -1.33
N ILE A 640 13.76 16.85 -0.38
CA ILE A 640 15.16 16.52 -0.58
C ILE A 640 15.31 15.52 -1.74
N MET A 641 14.59 14.40 -1.67
CA MET A 641 14.68 13.33 -2.67
C MET A 641 14.29 13.78 -4.08
N LEU A 642 13.26 14.63 -4.21
CA LEU A 642 12.80 15.11 -5.50
C LEU A 642 13.71 16.21 -6.05
N ARG A 643 14.28 17.08 -5.20
CA ARG A 643 15.32 18.03 -5.62
C ARG A 643 16.54 17.31 -6.18
N ASP A 644 17.04 16.32 -5.45
CA ASP A 644 18.15 15.49 -5.93
C ASP A 644 17.80 14.79 -7.25
N GLY A 645 16.59 14.19 -7.34
CA GLY A 645 16.13 13.55 -8.57
C GLY A 645 16.01 14.49 -9.77
N VAL A 646 15.50 15.71 -9.56
CA VAL A 646 15.40 16.74 -10.61
C VAL A 646 16.79 17.19 -11.06
N GLN A 647 17.71 17.36 -10.12
CA GLN A 647 19.11 17.72 -10.40
C GLN A 647 19.81 16.60 -11.18
N ASP A 648 19.71 15.35 -10.71
CA ASP A 648 20.30 14.17 -11.37
C ASP A 648 19.77 13.95 -12.81
N ARG A 649 18.55 14.43 -13.10
CA ARG A 649 17.95 14.39 -14.45
C ARG A 649 18.27 15.62 -15.31
N GLY A 650 19.10 16.56 -14.84
CA GLY A 650 19.42 17.79 -15.55
C GLY A 650 18.20 18.70 -15.78
N ALA A 651 17.18 18.59 -14.94
CA ALA A 651 15.94 19.35 -15.07
C ALA A 651 15.82 20.49 -14.05
N GLY A 652 16.87 20.81 -13.30
CA GLY A 652 16.87 21.80 -12.22
C GLY A 652 16.48 23.22 -12.65
N GLU A 653 16.79 23.61 -13.90
CA GLU A 653 16.38 24.90 -14.45
C GLU A 653 14.90 24.92 -14.89
N LYS A 654 14.30 23.75 -15.17
CA LYS A 654 12.95 23.63 -15.72
C LYS A 654 11.91 23.32 -14.66
N VAL A 655 12.28 22.59 -13.61
CA VAL A 655 11.34 22.10 -12.57
C VAL A 655 11.84 22.53 -11.20
N GLN A 656 11.07 23.37 -10.53
CA GLN A 656 11.32 23.75 -9.14
C GLN A 656 10.63 22.79 -8.16
N VAL A 657 11.29 22.45 -7.05
CA VAL A 657 10.71 21.65 -5.98
C VAL A 657 10.48 22.54 -4.76
N LEU A 658 9.23 22.79 -4.41
CA LEU A 658 8.82 23.68 -3.33
C LEU A 658 7.88 22.97 -2.36
N ASN A 659 7.97 23.33 -1.08
CA ASN A 659 6.98 22.90 -0.11
C ASN A 659 5.69 23.75 -0.22
N VAL A 660 4.56 23.20 0.19
CA VAL A 660 3.28 23.91 0.25
C VAL A 660 3.40 25.21 1.08
N SER A 661 4.14 25.17 2.21
CA SER A 661 4.38 26.37 3.04
C SER A 661 5.15 27.46 2.29
N GLU A 662 6.15 27.09 1.46
CA GLU A 662 6.90 28.06 0.66
C GLU A 662 6.01 28.73 -0.41
N LEU A 663 5.10 27.95 -1.03
CA LEU A 663 4.17 28.48 -2.02
C LEU A 663 3.21 29.49 -1.41
N VAL A 664 2.67 29.19 -0.23
CA VAL A 664 1.77 30.10 0.50
C VAL A 664 2.52 31.35 0.97
N ALA A 665 3.68 31.21 1.59
CA ALA A 665 4.48 32.35 2.07
C ALA A 665 4.87 33.31 0.92
N LYS A 666 5.22 32.79 -0.27
CA LYS A 666 5.49 33.60 -1.44
C LYS A 666 4.28 34.41 -1.91
N SER A 667 3.08 33.83 -1.83
CA SER A 667 1.84 34.53 -2.16
C SER A 667 1.52 35.66 -1.16
N MET A 668 1.74 35.42 0.14
CA MET A 668 1.56 36.46 1.19
C MET A 668 2.57 37.62 1.05
N LYS A 669 3.86 37.37 0.80
CA LYS A 669 4.87 38.41 0.65
C LYS A 669 4.55 39.36 -0.49
N ARG A 670 4.03 38.87 -1.60
CA ARG A 670 3.57 39.71 -2.71
C ARG A 670 2.44 40.66 -2.31
N LYS A 671 1.47 40.19 -1.55
CA LYS A 671 0.37 41.06 -1.08
C LYS A 671 0.91 42.21 -0.25
N ARG A 672 1.80 41.97 0.68
CA ARG A 672 2.44 43.00 1.52
C ARG A 672 3.24 44.02 0.69
N GLU A 673 3.94 43.63 -0.33
CA GLU A 673 4.67 44.55 -1.23
C GLU A 673 3.74 45.46 -1.99
N LEU A 674 2.57 44.96 -2.46
CA LEU A 674 1.57 45.77 -3.15
C LEU A 674 0.89 46.76 -2.22
N GLU A 675 0.55 46.38 -1.00
CA GLU A 675 -0.03 47.25 0.00
C GLU A 675 0.96 48.33 0.45
N GLY A 676 2.23 48.00 0.59
CA GLY A 676 3.30 48.96 0.91
C GLY A 676 3.54 49.98 -0.21
N SER A 677 3.48 49.56 -1.47
CA SER A 677 3.63 50.51 -2.62
C SER A 677 2.40 51.38 -2.87
N GLY A 678 1.20 50.88 -2.56
CA GLY A 678 -0.04 51.64 -2.67
C GLY A 678 -0.19 52.75 -1.62
N ALA A 679 0.34 52.54 -0.42
CA ALA A 679 0.27 53.54 0.67
C ALA A 679 1.12 54.80 0.46
N LEU A 680 2.11 54.76 -0.43
CA LEU A 680 3.00 55.89 -0.72
C LEU A 680 2.47 56.84 -1.83
N GLN A 681 1.41 56.48 -2.54
CA GLN A 681 0.81 57.32 -3.60
C GLN A 681 -0.37 58.18 -3.15
N GLY A 682 -0.85 58.02 -1.89
CA GLY A 682 -2.03 58.74 -1.37
C GLY A 682 -1.77 60.06 -0.65
N ALA A 683 -0.55 60.53 -0.51
CA ALA A 683 -0.20 61.74 0.26
C ALA A 683 0.43 62.83 -0.59
N LYS A 684 -0.33 63.44 -1.49
CA LYS A 684 -0.11 64.81 -2.01
C LYS A 684 -1.41 65.32 -2.61
N SER A 685 -2.21 66.02 -1.84
CA SER A 685 -3.07 67.08 -2.34
C SER A 685 -2.44 68.41 -1.98
N PRO A 686 -2.18 69.30 -2.92
CA PRO A 686 -1.83 70.68 -2.59
C PRO A 686 -3.13 71.44 -2.32
N SER A 687 -3.17 72.10 -1.18
CA SER A 687 -4.04 73.24 -0.96
C SER A 687 -3.50 74.44 -1.74
N GLU A 688 -4.43 75.05 -2.40
CA GLU A 688 -4.51 76.34 -3.07
C GLU A 688 -4.40 76.35 -4.57
#